data_dd9cec5f1134a42b9cfe522a907c470f
#
_entry.id   dd9cec5f1134a42b9cfe522a907c470f
#
_cell.length_a   1.000
_cell.length_b   1.000
_cell.length_c   1.000
_cell.angle_alpha   90.00
_cell.angle_beta   90.00
_cell.angle_gamma   90.00
#
_symmetry.space_group_name_H-M   'P 1'
#
loop_
_entity.id
_entity.type
_entity.pdbx_description
1 polymer ?
#
loop_
_entity_poly.entity_id
_entity_poly.type
_entity_poly.pdbx_seq_one_letter_code
_entity_poly.pdbx_strand_id
1 'polypeptide(L)'
;MKRKVRNDENGKPRKKFRFWYWFLVVIMFFALVCFVAGIGFCYYIVKSAPEFDAQRMFEKEATKVLDSKGNLIASLGAEQREKVTYDELPQVLVDAIIATEDSRFFQHNGFDAPRFIKASISQVLGRGGGGASTLTMQLSKLSFTSIEAEGIKGIIRKFTDIYMSVFKIERNFTKYEILEYYVNTPCMGGNIYGVQQASKYYFNKDVKDLNLVEAAMIAGMFQSPNGYNPYNNPNDANSRKNTVLYLMKRHGYITDTEYKAATSVKIKDFLEGGVTSTNQYQGFIDTVVQEIIDKTGNNPYNVSMTIYTTMDKARQDVINNFYKTHKFKDNKVEVGIGVIDNNTGAIVAVGAGRNKTGALTMNMATFWGQTKRQPGSTIKPIIDYGPAIEYTNLSTYGPFVDDETPYGSGKMRNYNHKYTGFMSMRDCLVKSMNTCALQAFKLTSNDEKVKFITSIGINPPEGVTTLPESYSIGAFNGVSPVQLAAAYSAFGSGGYYTAPYSFTKIVYTETGDEYVQDVTRERVMKPQTAYLISTVLRGVTPSTVRVSGTQLATKTGTTSYDTSLLKKFRLSSSVIPDAWTATFSANYSVAIWYGYPEWLTADAVKNKHYLTNGPAVTERKKIQAEINNKIHNKNVKFKNPGGISSVEVELETIPAQKPSAYTPKDLRKSYLFINGTEPSETSTRFSKLSNPTNYTYSLNGRSLNLSWESPGTPDAISTDYLTNYFNTGYTIWAQKYLNKRISYNNSKIGKFGFQVYLTSGSSSTYVGWTENTNYTIDLNKYPGSYDGVIIKSAYSIFRSNASDGIKILFSSSPDTPVTNNYEVSMNGLSASLKVNDTYSVLGTSAIESITLNGTNIKSSVTNLKVGVTSITKNGAGTSISTSDITKEAGTYKVTYTITFTYNGVNTTKTKVQTVLVQ
;
A
#
# COMPACT_ATOMS: atom_id res chain seq x y z
N MET A 1 -7.59 60.43 -69.56
CA MET A 1 -8.66 59.51 -69.13
C MET A 1 -9.36 60.05 -67.93
N LYS A 2 -10.65 60.57 -68.08
CA LYS A 2 -11.49 61.08 -67.02
C LYS A 2 -12.10 59.91 -66.26
N ARG A 3 -11.75 59.70 -64.99
CA ARG A 3 -12.37 58.69 -64.11
C ARG A 3 -13.84 59.11 -63.82
N LYS A 4 -14.84 58.30 -64.23
CA LYS A 4 -16.26 58.47 -63.88
C LYS A 4 -16.44 58.31 -62.36
N VAL A 5 -16.97 59.30 -61.71
CA VAL A 5 -17.46 59.27 -60.31
C VAL A 5 -18.78 58.49 -60.31
N ARG A 6 -18.89 57.38 -59.54
CA ARG A 6 -20.14 56.68 -59.32
C ARG A 6 -20.90 57.39 -58.21
N ASN A 7 -22.12 57.92 -58.50
CA ASN A 7 -23.07 58.51 -57.56
C ASN A 7 -24.01 57.43 -57.03
N ASP A 8 -24.54 57.62 -55.82
CA ASP A 8 -25.65 56.82 -55.28
C ASP A 8 -26.97 57.11 -55.99
N GLU A 9 -28.05 56.36 -55.69
CA GLU A 9 -29.38 56.45 -56.33
C GLU A 9 -30.06 57.82 -56.15
N ASN A 10 -29.50 58.69 -55.27
CA ASN A 10 -30.02 60.07 -55.03
C ASN A 10 -29.07 61.15 -55.57
N GLY A 11 -28.16 60.84 -56.46
CA GLY A 11 -27.33 61.84 -57.18
C GLY A 11 -26.23 62.50 -56.33
N LYS A 12 -26.01 62.11 -55.09
CA LYS A 12 -24.93 62.62 -54.20
C LYS A 12 -23.63 61.87 -54.38
N PRO A 13 -22.46 62.56 -54.38
CA PRO A 13 -21.17 61.87 -54.53
C PRO A 13 -20.94 60.99 -53.26
N ARG A 14 -20.78 59.63 -53.50
CA ARG A 14 -20.40 58.74 -52.41
C ARG A 14 -19.10 59.19 -51.79
N LYS A 15 -19.16 59.58 -50.52
CA LYS A 15 -17.99 59.85 -49.71
C LYS A 15 -17.18 58.55 -49.66
N LYS A 16 -16.00 58.50 -50.31
CA LYS A 16 -15.06 57.45 -50.14
C LYS A 16 -14.71 57.37 -48.63
N PHE A 17 -15.20 56.36 -47.98
CA PHE A 17 -14.80 56.07 -46.66
C PHE A 17 -13.28 55.83 -46.68
N ARG A 18 -12.57 56.78 -45.98
CA ARG A 18 -11.08 56.72 -45.90
C ARG A 18 -10.67 55.65 -44.91
N PHE A 19 -11.03 54.33 -45.20
CA PHE A 19 -10.72 53.20 -44.34
C PHE A 19 -9.23 53.13 -43.97
N TRP A 20 -8.35 53.28 -44.94
CA TRP A 20 -6.91 53.28 -44.75
C TRP A 20 -6.41 54.45 -43.88
N TYR A 21 -7.04 55.63 -43.97
CA TYR A 21 -6.71 56.75 -43.11
C TYR A 21 -7.07 56.46 -41.66
N TRP A 22 -8.27 56.03 -41.39
CA TRP A 22 -8.72 55.69 -40.04
C TRP A 22 -7.99 54.46 -39.50
N PHE A 23 -7.66 53.48 -40.32
CA PHE A 23 -6.84 52.32 -39.96
C PHE A 23 -5.42 52.75 -39.52
N LEU A 24 -4.80 53.64 -40.28
CA LEU A 24 -3.48 54.20 -39.90
C LEU A 24 -3.57 55.06 -38.61
N VAL A 25 -4.62 55.88 -38.41
CA VAL A 25 -4.86 56.65 -37.19
C VAL A 25 -5.00 55.71 -35.99
N VAL A 26 -5.77 54.66 -36.11
CA VAL A 26 -5.94 53.64 -35.03
C VAL A 26 -4.60 52.93 -34.74
N ILE A 27 -3.83 52.56 -35.77
CA ILE A 27 -2.51 51.99 -35.56
C ILE A 27 -1.55 52.99 -34.89
N MET A 28 -1.52 54.24 -35.33
CA MET A 28 -0.72 55.29 -34.69
C MET A 28 -1.12 55.55 -33.25
N PHE A 29 -2.44 55.60 -32.96
CA PHE A 29 -2.94 55.75 -31.60
C PHE A 29 -2.52 54.57 -30.73
N PHE A 30 -2.70 53.33 -31.22
CA PHE A 30 -2.28 52.14 -30.54
C PHE A 30 -0.75 52.08 -30.32
N ALA A 31 0.03 52.49 -31.32
CA ALA A 31 1.48 52.63 -31.20
C ALA A 31 1.89 53.65 -30.16
N LEU A 32 1.16 54.81 -30.08
CA LEU A 32 1.38 55.83 -29.08
C LEU A 32 1.03 55.34 -27.66
N VAL A 33 -0.06 54.60 -27.50
CA VAL A 33 -0.44 54.00 -26.21
C VAL A 33 0.61 52.97 -25.77
N CYS A 34 1.06 52.09 -26.69
CA CYS A 34 2.13 51.15 -26.42
C CYS A 34 3.46 51.85 -26.06
N PHE A 35 3.78 52.95 -26.72
CA PHE A 35 4.97 53.75 -26.42
C PHE A 35 4.93 54.39 -25.04
N VAL A 36 3.79 55.01 -24.66
CA VAL A 36 3.57 55.60 -23.32
C VAL A 36 3.60 54.51 -22.25
N ALA A 37 2.94 53.35 -22.49
CA ALA A 37 2.96 52.22 -21.60
C ALA A 37 4.37 51.67 -21.45
N GLY A 38 5.16 51.61 -22.56
CA GLY A 38 6.55 51.21 -22.54
C GLY A 38 7.44 52.13 -21.69
N ILE A 39 7.27 53.43 -21.80
CA ILE A 39 7.97 54.42 -20.93
C ILE A 39 7.61 54.21 -19.47
N GLY A 40 6.33 54.07 -19.16
CA GLY A 40 5.83 53.77 -17.79
C GLY A 40 6.42 52.46 -17.25
N PHE A 41 6.50 51.46 -18.08
CA PHE A 41 7.13 50.17 -17.72
C PHE A 41 8.63 50.30 -17.46
N CYS A 42 9.34 51.02 -18.33
CA CYS A 42 10.80 51.27 -18.12
C CYS A 42 11.04 52.07 -16.82
N TYR A 43 10.21 53.11 -16.56
CA TYR A 43 10.29 53.84 -15.31
C TYR A 43 10.04 52.99 -14.09
N TYR A 44 9.04 52.10 -14.16
CA TYR A 44 8.77 51.11 -13.11
C TYR A 44 9.96 50.20 -12.87
N ILE A 45 10.58 49.64 -13.95
CA ILE A 45 11.76 48.78 -13.84
C ILE A 45 12.91 49.49 -13.13
N VAL A 46 13.24 50.75 -13.57
CA VAL A 46 14.33 51.54 -12.97
C VAL A 46 14.09 51.83 -11.48
N LYS A 47 12.82 52.13 -11.11
CA LYS A 47 12.48 52.48 -9.74
C LYS A 47 12.41 51.26 -8.83
N SER A 48 12.01 50.07 -9.37
CA SER A 48 11.91 48.82 -8.61
C SER A 48 13.19 47.97 -8.67
N ALA A 49 14.17 48.36 -9.45
CA ALA A 49 15.44 47.64 -9.52
C ALA A 49 16.17 47.67 -8.16
N PRO A 50 16.75 46.57 -7.75
CA PRO A 50 17.55 46.51 -6.52
C PRO A 50 18.74 47.48 -6.58
N GLU A 51 19.15 47.96 -5.40
CA GLU A 51 20.31 48.83 -5.27
C GLU A 51 21.54 48.05 -5.70
N PHE A 52 22.35 48.67 -6.55
CA PHE A 52 23.58 48.09 -7.04
C PHE A 52 24.66 48.16 -5.96
N ASP A 53 25.03 47.01 -5.41
CA ASP A 53 26.12 46.83 -4.49
C ASP A 53 27.09 45.77 -5.06
N ALA A 54 28.30 46.18 -5.38
CA ALA A 54 29.31 45.29 -5.91
C ALA A 54 29.66 44.14 -4.94
N GLN A 55 29.58 44.36 -3.63
CA GLN A 55 29.85 43.31 -2.65
C GLN A 55 28.85 42.11 -2.77
N ARG A 56 27.61 42.35 -3.17
CA ARG A 56 26.62 41.28 -3.42
C ARG A 56 27.03 40.31 -4.54
N MET A 57 27.93 40.72 -5.43
CA MET A 57 28.47 39.82 -6.45
C MET A 57 29.49 38.84 -5.85
N PHE A 58 30.02 39.12 -4.67
CA PHE A 58 31.07 38.37 -3.98
C PHE A 58 30.54 37.61 -2.76
N GLU A 59 29.58 38.17 -2.03
CA GLU A 59 29.13 37.70 -0.71
C GLU A 59 27.61 37.57 -0.69
N LYS A 60 27.11 36.35 -0.85
CA LYS A 60 25.70 36.05 -0.56
C LYS A 60 25.58 35.62 0.89
N GLU A 61 24.54 36.09 1.56
CA GLU A 61 24.15 35.54 2.86
C GLU A 61 23.79 34.05 2.72
N ALA A 62 24.29 33.27 3.68
CA ALA A 62 24.02 31.84 3.70
C ALA A 62 22.54 31.57 4.00
N THR A 63 21.94 30.58 3.33
CA THR A 63 20.64 30.09 3.70
C THR A 63 20.71 29.36 5.04
N LYS A 64 19.89 29.78 6.01
CA LYS A 64 19.80 29.16 7.34
C LYS A 64 18.76 28.04 7.33
N VAL A 65 19.17 26.85 7.75
CA VAL A 65 18.25 25.69 7.89
C VAL A 65 18.07 25.42 9.37
N LEU A 66 16.83 25.50 9.85
CA LEU A 66 16.46 25.33 11.23
C LEU A 66 15.73 24.02 11.46
N ASP A 67 15.94 23.36 12.60
CA ASP A 67 15.14 22.19 13.00
C ASP A 67 13.71 22.58 13.39
N SER A 68 12.87 21.60 13.76
CA SER A 68 11.47 21.84 14.16
C SER A 68 11.31 22.69 15.45
N LYS A 69 12.41 22.95 16.17
CA LYS A 69 12.46 23.80 17.38
C LYS A 69 13.10 25.15 17.12
N GLY A 70 13.50 25.44 15.89
CA GLY A 70 14.16 26.70 15.52
C GLY A 70 15.67 26.72 15.74
N ASN A 71 16.33 25.60 16.07
CA ASN A 71 17.77 25.53 16.20
C ASN A 71 18.45 25.42 14.83
N LEU A 72 19.53 26.14 14.62
CA LEU A 72 20.32 26.08 13.40
C LEU A 72 20.96 24.69 13.23
N ILE A 73 20.73 24.05 12.09
CA ILE A 73 21.30 22.73 11.74
C ILE A 73 22.27 22.79 10.55
N ALA A 74 22.12 23.82 9.71
CA ALA A 74 23.03 24.07 8.59
C ALA A 74 22.96 25.52 8.13
N SER A 75 24.05 25.96 7.51
CA SER A 75 24.13 27.20 6.72
C SER A 75 24.56 26.81 5.30
N LEU A 76 23.67 26.97 4.32
CA LEU A 76 23.94 26.56 2.95
C LEU A 76 24.50 27.75 2.18
N GLY A 77 25.56 27.52 1.40
CA GLY A 77 26.21 28.56 0.61
C GLY A 77 27.23 29.39 1.38
N ALA A 78 27.48 29.08 2.66
CA ALA A 78 28.46 29.78 3.51
C ALA A 78 29.89 29.21 3.36
N GLU A 79 30.08 28.11 2.65
CA GLU A 79 31.37 27.46 2.52
C GLU A 79 32.33 28.30 1.67
N GLN A 80 33.61 28.26 2.04
CA GLN A 80 34.68 29.04 1.43
C GLN A 80 34.71 28.84 -0.09
N ARG A 81 34.39 29.93 -0.83
CA ARG A 81 34.59 29.97 -2.28
C ARG A 81 36.08 30.17 -2.51
N GLU A 82 36.77 29.21 -3.11
CA GLU A 82 38.08 29.45 -3.68
C GLU A 82 37.87 30.28 -4.96
N LYS A 83 38.14 31.59 -4.87
CA LYS A 83 38.03 32.51 -6.01
C LYS A 83 39.23 32.31 -6.93
N VAL A 84 38.96 32.36 -8.22
CA VAL A 84 40.00 32.42 -9.25
C VAL A 84 39.89 33.73 -9.99
N THR A 85 41.01 34.31 -10.34
CA THR A 85 41.11 35.46 -11.23
C THR A 85 40.96 35.04 -12.68
N TYR A 86 40.64 35.98 -13.56
CA TYR A 86 40.54 35.67 -14.99
C TYR A 86 41.81 35.03 -15.55
N ASP A 87 43.00 35.52 -15.11
CA ASP A 87 44.30 35.03 -15.58
C ASP A 87 44.63 33.58 -15.15
N GLU A 88 43.96 33.08 -14.15
CA GLU A 88 44.02 31.67 -13.70
C GLU A 88 43.10 30.73 -14.48
N LEU A 89 42.23 31.28 -15.33
CA LEU A 89 41.30 30.46 -16.13
C LEU A 89 42.03 29.93 -17.38
N PRO A 90 42.02 28.63 -17.64
CA PRO A 90 42.53 28.09 -18.88
C PRO A 90 41.66 28.55 -20.06
N GLN A 91 42.31 28.97 -21.18
CA GLN A 91 41.58 29.47 -22.35
C GLN A 91 40.49 28.51 -22.85
N VAL A 92 40.73 27.20 -22.74
CA VAL A 92 39.77 26.15 -23.16
C VAL A 92 38.46 26.21 -22.35
N LEU A 93 38.50 26.60 -21.07
CA LEU A 93 37.29 26.77 -20.23
C LEU A 93 36.57 28.07 -20.62
N VAL A 94 37.31 29.15 -20.82
CA VAL A 94 36.73 30.42 -21.29
C VAL A 94 36.00 30.22 -22.62
N ASP A 95 36.65 29.56 -23.58
CA ASP A 95 36.05 29.26 -24.89
C ASP A 95 34.80 28.35 -24.79
N ALA A 96 34.83 27.36 -23.92
CA ALA A 96 33.71 26.47 -23.69
C ALA A 96 32.50 27.22 -23.10
N ILE A 97 32.72 28.10 -22.14
CA ILE A 97 31.67 28.92 -21.51
C ILE A 97 31.06 29.88 -22.53
N ILE A 98 31.93 30.62 -23.24
CA ILE A 98 31.51 31.62 -24.23
C ILE A 98 30.77 30.94 -25.39
N ALA A 99 31.31 29.84 -25.93
CA ALA A 99 30.66 29.10 -27.02
C ALA A 99 29.24 28.63 -26.63
N THR A 100 29.05 28.31 -25.37
CA THR A 100 27.81 27.70 -24.88
C THR A 100 26.78 28.72 -24.41
N GLU A 101 27.22 29.66 -23.59
CA GLU A 101 26.31 30.58 -22.90
C GLU A 101 26.12 31.89 -23.70
N ASP A 102 27.19 32.47 -24.22
CA ASP A 102 27.14 33.78 -24.87
C ASP A 102 28.22 33.96 -25.91
N SER A 103 28.01 33.39 -27.09
CA SER A 103 29.00 33.36 -28.16
C SER A 103 29.44 34.76 -28.70
N ARG A 104 28.74 35.82 -28.35
CA ARG A 104 29.03 37.20 -28.70
C ARG A 104 29.35 38.10 -27.49
N PHE A 105 29.70 37.50 -26.34
CA PHE A 105 29.95 38.17 -25.07
C PHE A 105 30.83 39.41 -25.19
N PHE A 106 31.93 39.34 -25.95
CA PHE A 106 32.83 40.46 -26.15
C PHE A 106 32.37 41.49 -27.19
N GLN A 107 31.20 41.29 -27.84
CA GLN A 107 30.68 42.14 -28.92
C GLN A 107 29.50 43.01 -28.49
N HIS A 108 28.93 42.82 -27.31
CA HIS A 108 27.79 43.60 -26.81
C HIS A 108 28.05 44.13 -25.40
N ASN A 109 27.27 45.12 -24.95
CA ASN A 109 27.37 45.71 -23.62
C ASN A 109 26.23 45.25 -22.73
N GLY A 110 26.28 44.00 -22.25
CA GLY A 110 25.34 43.41 -21.31
C GLY A 110 24.02 42.88 -21.90
N PHE A 111 23.63 43.36 -23.11
CA PHE A 111 22.41 42.93 -23.79
C PHE A 111 22.64 42.68 -25.27
N ASP A 112 22.34 41.47 -25.75
CA ASP A 112 22.42 41.06 -27.13
C ASP A 112 21.03 41.22 -27.81
N ALA A 113 20.71 42.43 -28.30
CA ALA A 113 19.41 42.74 -28.90
C ALA A 113 19.05 41.84 -30.12
N PRO A 114 19.98 41.58 -31.10
CA PRO A 114 19.66 40.67 -32.19
C PRO A 114 19.34 39.25 -31.77
N ARG A 115 20.08 38.72 -30.79
CA ARG A 115 19.83 37.36 -30.23
C ARG A 115 18.49 37.32 -29.49
N PHE A 116 18.18 38.35 -28.71
CA PHE A 116 16.95 38.49 -27.98
C PHE A 116 15.72 38.53 -28.90
N ILE A 117 15.75 39.36 -29.94
CA ILE A 117 14.66 39.46 -30.93
C ILE A 117 14.45 38.13 -31.65
N LYS A 118 15.54 37.47 -32.10
CA LYS A 118 15.48 36.18 -32.76
C LYS A 118 14.84 35.11 -31.84
N ALA A 119 15.26 35.02 -30.60
CA ALA A 119 14.74 34.09 -29.64
C ALA A 119 13.26 34.35 -29.32
N SER A 120 12.86 35.63 -29.15
CA SER A 120 11.45 36.03 -28.90
C SER A 120 10.54 35.67 -30.08
N ILE A 121 10.97 35.93 -31.32
CA ILE A 121 10.22 35.51 -32.52
C ILE A 121 10.11 33.99 -32.62
N SER A 122 11.19 33.26 -32.36
CA SER A 122 11.20 31.78 -32.40
C SER A 122 10.26 31.18 -31.37
N GLN A 123 10.15 31.80 -30.18
CA GLN A 123 9.25 31.38 -29.13
C GLN A 123 7.78 31.61 -29.50
N VAL A 124 7.46 32.77 -30.08
CA VAL A 124 6.09 33.09 -30.58
C VAL A 124 5.68 32.13 -31.71
N LEU A 125 6.64 31.70 -32.54
CA LEU A 125 6.40 30.75 -33.64
C LEU A 125 6.42 29.26 -33.19
N GLY A 126 6.56 28.96 -31.89
CA GLY A 126 6.59 27.59 -31.37
C GLY A 126 7.81 26.75 -31.81
N ARG A 127 8.88 27.41 -32.29
CA ARG A 127 10.08 26.74 -32.85
C ARG A 127 11.23 26.54 -31.86
N GLY A 128 10.99 26.60 -30.55
CA GLY A 128 12.02 26.41 -29.55
C GLY A 128 13.26 27.33 -29.79
N GLY A 129 13.18 28.58 -29.44
CA GLY A 129 14.30 29.52 -29.54
C GLY A 129 15.34 29.25 -28.45
N GLY A 130 16.60 29.15 -28.79
CA GLY A 130 17.73 29.06 -27.83
C GLY A 130 17.71 30.22 -26.83
N GLY A 131 18.43 30.09 -25.70
CA GLY A 131 18.50 31.10 -24.65
C GLY A 131 18.86 32.49 -25.12
N ALA A 132 18.11 33.52 -24.71
CA ALA A 132 18.29 34.90 -25.08
C ALA A 132 19.06 35.71 -24.03
N SER A 133 19.43 35.12 -22.91
CA SER A 133 20.17 35.76 -21.81
C SER A 133 21.64 35.81 -22.12
N THR A 134 22.27 36.93 -21.77
CA THR A 134 23.75 37.11 -21.85
C THR A 134 24.40 36.65 -20.56
N LEU A 135 25.73 36.45 -20.55
CA LEU A 135 26.52 36.16 -19.34
C LEU A 135 26.29 37.25 -18.27
N THR A 136 26.30 38.53 -18.67
CA THR A 136 26.06 39.65 -17.74
C THR A 136 24.63 39.61 -17.14
N MET A 137 23.62 39.23 -17.93
CA MET A 137 22.24 39.03 -17.41
C MET A 137 22.13 37.86 -16.45
N GLN A 138 22.87 36.78 -16.73
CA GLN A 138 22.94 35.65 -15.83
C GLN A 138 23.66 36.02 -14.51
N LEU A 139 24.74 36.78 -14.57
CA LEU A 139 25.40 37.32 -13.39
C LEU A 139 24.50 38.25 -12.60
N SER A 140 23.74 39.14 -13.27
CA SER A 140 22.72 39.99 -12.63
C SER A 140 21.70 39.15 -11.88
N LYS A 141 21.14 38.12 -12.55
CA LYS A 141 20.19 37.18 -11.94
C LYS A 141 20.79 36.51 -10.71
N LEU A 142 21.99 36.00 -10.80
CA LEU A 142 22.64 35.29 -9.68
C LEU A 142 22.94 36.20 -8.50
N SER A 143 23.17 37.49 -8.71
CA SER A 143 23.65 38.45 -7.69
C SER A 143 22.53 39.31 -7.11
N PHE A 144 21.54 39.72 -7.93
CA PHE A 144 20.53 40.74 -7.54
C PHE A 144 19.07 40.34 -7.66
N THR A 145 18.75 39.39 -8.54
CA THR A 145 17.34 38.99 -8.80
C THR A 145 17.18 37.46 -8.76
N SER A 146 17.81 36.85 -7.78
CA SER A 146 17.98 35.38 -7.71
C SER A 146 16.68 34.61 -7.51
N ILE A 147 15.58 35.24 -7.05
CA ILE A 147 14.29 34.60 -6.83
C ILE A 147 13.62 34.30 -8.17
N GLU A 148 13.22 33.05 -8.38
CA GLU A 148 12.48 32.66 -9.58
C GLU A 148 11.08 33.23 -9.57
N ALA A 149 10.64 33.74 -10.72
CA ALA A 149 9.33 34.35 -10.89
C ALA A 149 8.74 33.93 -12.24
N GLU A 150 7.45 33.68 -12.24
CA GLU A 150 6.66 33.29 -13.41
C GLU A 150 5.70 34.38 -13.86
N GLY A 151 5.16 34.24 -15.05
CA GLY A 151 4.19 35.16 -15.61
C GLY A 151 4.72 36.60 -15.72
N ILE A 152 3.93 37.59 -15.31
CA ILE A 152 4.26 39.04 -15.38
C ILE A 152 5.48 39.35 -14.50
N LYS A 153 5.59 38.75 -13.31
CA LYS A 153 6.74 38.92 -12.41
C LYS A 153 8.05 38.45 -13.07
N GLY A 154 8.01 37.32 -13.81
CA GLY A 154 9.14 36.81 -14.57
C GLY A 154 9.57 37.76 -15.69
N ILE A 155 8.61 38.41 -16.36
CA ILE A 155 8.91 39.45 -17.37
C ILE A 155 9.60 40.64 -16.72
N ILE A 156 9.03 41.17 -15.62
CA ILE A 156 9.60 42.29 -14.86
C ILE A 156 11.04 41.95 -14.46
N ARG A 157 11.28 40.81 -13.84
CA ARG A 157 12.63 40.38 -13.46
C ARG A 157 13.59 40.37 -14.65
N LYS A 158 13.18 39.81 -15.80
CA LYS A 158 14.05 39.73 -16.99
C LYS A 158 14.43 41.12 -17.51
N PHE A 159 13.49 42.08 -17.47
CA PHE A 159 13.84 43.48 -17.84
C PHE A 159 14.67 44.19 -16.78
N THR A 160 14.50 43.85 -15.50
CA THR A 160 15.39 44.32 -14.42
C THR A 160 16.81 43.79 -14.64
N ASP A 161 16.98 42.49 -15.00
CA ASP A 161 18.29 41.91 -15.34
C ASP A 161 18.94 42.64 -16.53
N ILE A 162 18.18 42.98 -17.56
CA ILE A 162 18.70 43.80 -18.69
C ILE A 162 19.15 45.16 -18.20
N TYR A 163 18.32 45.85 -17.39
CA TYR A 163 18.68 47.15 -16.82
C TYR A 163 19.97 47.09 -15.98
N MET A 164 20.07 46.15 -15.07
CA MET A 164 21.22 45.93 -14.20
C MET A 164 22.46 45.62 -15.02
N SER A 165 22.35 44.74 -16.02
CA SER A 165 23.44 44.34 -16.90
C SER A 165 24.02 45.55 -17.67
N VAL A 166 23.16 46.28 -18.39
CA VAL A 166 23.58 47.35 -19.29
C VAL A 166 24.00 48.64 -18.54
N PHE A 167 23.25 49.03 -17.50
CA PHE A 167 23.41 50.31 -16.87
C PHE A 167 24.18 50.28 -15.54
N LYS A 168 24.37 49.09 -14.96
CA LYS A 168 25.08 48.93 -13.69
C LYS A 168 26.35 48.08 -13.86
N ILE A 169 26.25 46.82 -14.25
CA ILE A 169 27.39 45.89 -14.27
C ILE A 169 28.39 46.28 -15.35
N GLU A 170 28.01 46.37 -16.61
CA GLU A 170 28.92 46.69 -17.74
C GLU A 170 29.49 48.10 -17.70
N ARG A 171 28.96 49.01 -16.89
CA ARG A 171 29.52 50.33 -16.68
C ARG A 171 30.59 50.38 -15.59
N ASN A 172 30.59 49.43 -14.70
CA ASN A 172 31.49 49.40 -13.55
C ASN A 172 32.59 48.35 -13.68
N PHE A 173 32.42 47.35 -14.58
CA PHE A 173 33.35 46.25 -14.72
C PHE A 173 33.70 45.99 -16.19
N THR A 174 34.93 45.55 -16.42
CA THR A 174 35.38 45.03 -17.71
C THR A 174 34.78 43.66 -18.03
N LYS A 175 34.83 43.25 -19.28
CA LYS A 175 34.40 41.90 -19.70
C LYS A 175 35.12 40.78 -18.97
N TYR A 176 36.37 40.99 -18.69
CA TYR A 176 37.21 40.01 -17.97
C TYR A 176 36.78 39.86 -16.51
N GLU A 177 36.54 40.97 -15.83
CA GLU A 177 36.01 40.98 -14.47
C GLU A 177 34.62 40.39 -14.41
N ILE A 178 33.73 40.68 -15.36
CA ILE A 178 32.39 40.11 -15.45
C ILE A 178 32.46 38.57 -15.60
N LEU A 179 33.40 38.07 -16.44
CA LEU A 179 33.60 36.64 -16.60
C LEU A 179 34.18 36.01 -15.31
N GLU A 180 35.13 36.66 -14.67
CA GLU A 180 35.68 36.27 -13.37
C GLU A 180 34.56 36.10 -12.31
N TYR A 181 33.70 37.11 -12.17
CA TYR A 181 32.56 37.04 -11.26
C TYR A 181 31.59 35.93 -11.64
N TYR A 182 31.31 35.79 -12.93
CA TYR A 182 30.41 34.77 -13.44
C TYR A 182 30.88 33.36 -13.11
N VAL A 183 32.15 33.04 -13.27
CA VAL A 183 32.67 31.68 -13.01
C VAL A 183 32.83 31.34 -11.52
N ASN A 184 32.93 32.35 -10.67
CA ASN A 184 33.09 32.19 -9.22
C ASN A 184 31.75 32.13 -8.46
N THR A 185 30.64 32.53 -9.10
CA THR A 185 29.38 32.73 -8.40
C THR A 185 28.44 31.50 -8.35
N PRO A 186 28.22 30.74 -9.44
CA PRO A 186 27.15 29.74 -9.47
C PRO A 186 27.49 28.49 -8.68
N CYS A 187 26.42 27.84 -8.17
CA CYS A 187 26.50 26.47 -7.72
C CYS A 187 26.79 25.56 -8.91
N MET A 188 27.78 24.67 -8.77
CA MET A 188 28.24 23.72 -9.78
C MET A 188 27.83 22.27 -9.44
N GLY A 189 26.77 22.11 -8.66
CA GLY A 189 26.24 20.83 -8.20
C GLY A 189 26.43 20.61 -6.69
N GLY A 190 25.36 20.20 -6.00
CA GLY A 190 25.39 20.06 -4.55
C GLY A 190 25.69 21.38 -3.84
N ASN A 191 26.74 21.41 -3.03
CA ASN A 191 27.23 22.58 -2.31
C ASN A 191 28.55 23.15 -2.88
N ILE A 192 28.86 22.86 -4.15
CA ILE A 192 30.08 23.27 -4.81
C ILE A 192 29.83 24.59 -5.51
N TYR A 193 30.64 25.61 -5.22
CA TYR A 193 30.50 26.93 -5.80
C TYR A 193 31.76 27.35 -6.57
N GLY A 194 31.53 27.88 -7.77
CA GLY A 194 32.60 28.33 -8.67
C GLY A 194 33.36 27.19 -9.33
N VAL A 195 34.06 27.55 -10.40
CA VAL A 195 34.78 26.59 -11.27
C VAL A 195 35.98 25.93 -10.61
N GLN A 196 36.65 26.62 -9.67
CA GLN A 196 37.81 26.06 -8.98
C GLN A 196 37.43 24.90 -8.09
N GLN A 197 36.39 25.10 -7.26
CA GLN A 197 35.86 24.04 -6.42
C GLN A 197 35.27 22.90 -7.26
N ALA A 198 34.62 23.20 -8.38
CA ALA A 198 34.11 22.21 -9.30
C ALA A 198 35.24 21.38 -9.91
N SER A 199 36.32 22.01 -10.35
CA SER A 199 37.51 21.33 -10.87
C SER A 199 38.13 20.38 -9.85
N LYS A 200 38.35 20.84 -8.62
CA LYS A 200 38.84 20.00 -7.52
C LYS A 200 37.89 18.84 -7.18
N TYR A 201 36.61 19.13 -7.12
CA TYR A 201 35.60 18.11 -6.76
C TYR A 201 35.43 17.02 -7.81
N TYR A 202 35.36 17.40 -9.09
CA TYR A 202 35.13 16.44 -10.17
C TYR A 202 36.36 15.75 -10.66
N PHE A 203 37.52 16.46 -10.68
CA PHE A 203 38.74 16.01 -11.35
C PHE A 203 39.97 15.97 -10.45
N ASN A 204 39.87 16.41 -9.19
CA ASN A 204 41.01 16.54 -8.27
C ASN A 204 42.16 17.39 -8.83
N LYS A 205 41.81 18.46 -9.57
CA LYS A 205 42.77 19.37 -10.25
C LYS A 205 42.43 20.81 -9.96
N ASP A 206 43.44 21.70 -10.07
CA ASP A 206 43.21 23.14 -10.16
C ASP A 206 42.54 23.47 -11.50
N VAL A 207 41.71 24.54 -11.54
CA VAL A 207 40.97 24.95 -12.73
C VAL A 207 41.88 25.23 -13.94
N LYS A 208 43.09 25.78 -13.69
CA LYS A 208 44.11 26.08 -14.72
C LYS A 208 44.58 24.83 -15.47
N ASP A 209 44.45 23.65 -14.85
CA ASP A 209 44.95 22.38 -15.41
C ASP A 209 43.86 21.58 -16.14
N LEU A 210 42.67 22.18 -16.36
CA LEU A 210 41.56 21.53 -17.06
C LEU A 210 41.90 21.33 -18.55
N ASN A 211 41.65 20.11 -19.04
CA ASN A 211 41.67 19.79 -20.45
C ASN A 211 40.33 20.09 -21.16
N LEU A 212 40.28 19.92 -22.47
CA LEU A 212 39.10 20.19 -23.30
C LEU A 212 37.84 19.45 -22.83
N VAL A 213 37.96 18.19 -22.46
CA VAL A 213 36.83 17.35 -22.08
C VAL A 213 36.28 17.76 -20.73
N GLU A 214 37.16 18.06 -19.78
CA GLU A 214 36.84 18.52 -18.42
C GLU A 214 36.21 19.92 -18.44
N ALA A 215 36.82 20.84 -19.21
CA ALA A 215 36.33 22.21 -19.44
C ALA A 215 34.92 22.20 -20.07
N ALA A 216 34.71 21.35 -21.09
CA ALA A 216 33.39 21.19 -21.70
C ALA A 216 32.33 20.62 -20.75
N MET A 217 32.71 19.73 -19.83
CA MET A 217 31.83 19.24 -18.79
C MET A 217 31.46 20.36 -17.81
N ILE A 218 32.44 21.09 -17.27
CA ILE A 218 32.18 22.22 -16.37
C ILE A 218 31.29 23.26 -17.04
N ALA A 219 31.61 23.69 -18.27
CA ALA A 219 30.78 24.64 -19.01
C ALA A 219 29.35 24.15 -19.27
N GLY A 220 29.16 22.85 -19.43
CA GLY A 220 27.86 22.24 -19.58
C GLY A 220 26.98 22.35 -18.35
N MET A 221 27.55 22.36 -17.16
CA MET A 221 26.85 22.36 -15.88
C MET A 221 26.18 23.70 -15.54
N PHE A 222 26.64 24.82 -16.12
CA PHE A 222 26.03 26.15 -15.85
C PHE A 222 24.52 26.19 -16.13
N GLN A 223 24.03 25.43 -17.09
CA GLN A 223 22.60 25.40 -17.44
C GLN A 223 21.75 24.70 -16.38
N SER A 224 22.21 23.57 -15.85
CA SER A 224 21.49 22.78 -14.86
C SER A 224 22.50 21.97 -14.02
N PRO A 225 23.09 22.57 -12.99
CA PRO A 225 24.19 21.96 -12.24
C PRO A 225 23.86 20.58 -11.63
N ASN A 226 22.66 20.41 -11.10
CA ASN A 226 22.21 19.14 -10.53
C ASN A 226 21.74 18.14 -11.61
N GLY A 227 21.08 18.64 -12.67
CA GLY A 227 20.62 17.82 -13.80
C GLY A 227 21.75 17.22 -14.60
N TYR A 228 22.87 17.96 -14.71
CA TYR A 228 24.09 17.52 -15.40
C TYR A 228 25.23 17.11 -14.46
N ASN A 229 24.90 16.83 -13.18
CA ASN A 229 25.90 16.32 -12.26
C ASN A 229 26.35 14.91 -12.69
N PRO A 230 27.64 14.70 -13.00
CA PRO A 230 28.12 13.45 -13.60
C PRO A 230 28.09 12.25 -12.66
N TYR A 231 28.05 12.47 -11.34
CA TYR A 231 27.88 11.39 -10.36
C TYR A 231 26.43 10.93 -10.24
N ASN A 232 25.46 11.83 -10.47
CA ASN A 232 24.03 11.51 -10.35
C ASN A 232 23.43 11.09 -11.71
N ASN A 233 23.77 11.83 -12.78
CA ASN A 233 23.18 11.71 -14.11
C ASN A 233 24.26 11.60 -15.20
N PRO A 234 25.11 10.54 -15.20
CA PRO A 234 26.28 10.44 -16.09
C PRO A 234 25.94 10.48 -17.59
N ASN A 235 24.79 9.96 -17.98
CA ASN A 235 24.37 9.96 -19.39
C ASN A 235 23.96 11.37 -19.85
N ASP A 236 23.21 12.11 -19.04
CA ASP A 236 22.78 13.48 -19.36
C ASP A 236 23.97 14.43 -19.34
N ALA A 237 24.86 14.29 -18.35
CA ALA A 237 26.12 15.01 -18.29
C ALA A 237 26.99 14.77 -19.53
N ASN A 238 27.09 13.50 -19.98
CA ASN A 238 27.86 13.18 -21.20
C ASN A 238 27.23 13.76 -22.47
N SER A 239 25.89 13.72 -22.56
CA SER A 239 25.15 14.33 -23.68
C SER A 239 25.34 15.84 -23.70
N ARG A 240 25.29 16.48 -22.52
CA ARG A 240 25.52 17.93 -22.39
C ARG A 240 26.96 18.34 -22.72
N LYS A 241 27.97 17.60 -22.22
CA LYS A 241 29.36 17.77 -22.61
C LYS A 241 29.53 17.74 -24.14
N ASN A 242 28.92 16.76 -24.80
CA ASN A 242 29.00 16.66 -26.26
C ASN A 242 28.32 17.84 -26.98
N THR A 243 27.24 18.38 -26.39
CA THR A 243 26.60 19.61 -26.88
C THR A 243 27.52 20.80 -26.79
N VAL A 244 28.24 20.97 -25.66
CA VAL A 244 29.24 22.04 -25.49
C VAL A 244 30.36 21.90 -26.54
N LEU A 245 30.90 20.71 -26.69
CA LEU A 245 31.97 20.45 -27.71
C LEU A 245 31.46 20.76 -29.14
N TYR A 246 30.22 20.43 -29.46
CA TYR A 246 29.60 20.79 -30.72
C TYR A 246 29.54 22.33 -30.91
N LEU A 247 29.12 23.06 -29.85
CA LEU A 247 29.07 24.54 -29.90
C LEU A 247 30.45 25.16 -30.04
N MET A 248 31.47 24.64 -29.31
CA MET A 248 32.86 25.07 -29.48
C MET A 248 33.35 24.88 -30.93
N LYS A 249 33.11 23.72 -31.51
CA LYS A 249 33.43 23.46 -32.93
C LYS A 249 32.68 24.42 -33.86
N ARG A 250 31.36 24.59 -33.66
CA ARG A 250 30.53 25.48 -34.47
C ARG A 250 31.00 26.92 -34.47
N HIS A 251 31.54 27.39 -33.35
CA HIS A 251 32.04 28.75 -33.18
C HIS A 251 33.54 28.88 -33.49
N GLY A 252 34.20 27.79 -33.91
CA GLY A 252 35.58 27.81 -34.36
C GLY A 252 36.65 27.77 -33.26
N TYR A 253 36.25 27.43 -32.02
CA TYR A 253 37.19 27.29 -30.90
C TYR A 253 37.95 25.96 -30.92
N ILE A 254 37.41 24.92 -31.54
CA ILE A 254 38.07 23.63 -31.72
C ILE A 254 37.91 23.10 -33.16
N THR A 255 38.87 22.30 -33.59
CA THR A 255 38.83 21.61 -34.88
C THR A 255 37.90 20.41 -34.90
N ASP A 256 37.58 19.89 -36.10
CA ASP A 256 36.77 18.66 -36.24
C ASP A 256 37.50 17.44 -35.63
N THR A 257 38.82 17.41 -35.69
CA THR A 257 39.61 16.32 -35.10
C THR A 257 39.52 16.33 -33.57
N GLU A 258 39.71 17.50 -32.94
CA GLU A 258 39.58 17.67 -31.51
C GLU A 258 38.15 17.34 -31.03
N TYR A 259 37.12 17.80 -31.77
CA TYR A 259 35.74 17.48 -31.50
C TYR A 259 35.49 15.96 -31.48
N LYS A 260 35.93 15.23 -32.52
CA LYS A 260 35.77 13.77 -32.59
C LYS A 260 36.50 13.05 -31.46
N ALA A 261 37.72 13.46 -31.16
CA ALA A 261 38.51 12.90 -30.06
C ALA A 261 37.82 13.14 -28.71
N ALA A 262 37.40 14.38 -28.41
CA ALA A 262 36.80 14.75 -27.13
C ALA A 262 35.41 14.11 -26.93
N THR A 263 34.60 13.96 -27.98
CA THR A 263 33.29 13.31 -27.87
C THR A 263 33.39 11.79 -27.65
N SER A 264 34.47 11.13 -28.03
CA SER A 264 34.70 9.71 -27.80
C SER A 264 34.95 9.37 -26.31
N VAL A 265 35.43 10.33 -25.52
CA VAL A 265 35.71 10.16 -24.10
C VAL A 265 34.44 10.24 -23.28
N LYS A 266 34.18 9.21 -22.49
CA LYS A 266 33.03 9.16 -21.60
C LYS A 266 33.35 9.81 -20.26
N ILE A 267 32.38 10.52 -19.69
CA ILE A 267 32.54 11.24 -18.42
C ILE A 267 33.07 10.34 -17.29
N LYS A 268 32.59 9.15 -17.16
CA LYS A 268 33.00 8.19 -16.11
C LYS A 268 34.48 7.81 -16.15
N ASP A 269 35.15 8.03 -17.30
CA ASP A 269 36.53 7.60 -17.52
C ASP A 269 37.54 8.63 -17.01
N PHE A 270 37.11 9.84 -16.58
CA PHE A 270 37.97 10.92 -16.10
C PHE A 270 37.50 11.61 -14.81
N LEU A 271 36.48 11.04 -14.12
CA LEU A 271 36.09 11.53 -12.80
C LEU A 271 37.04 10.97 -11.73
N GLU A 272 37.73 11.85 -11.00
CA GLU A 272 38.72 11.46 -10.00
C GLU A 272 38.47 12.01 -8.60
N GLY A 273 37.34 12.68 -8.38
CA GLY A 273 37.01 13.32 -7.10
C GLY A 273 35.71 12.82 -6.48
N GLY A 274 35.09 13.64 -5.70
CA GLY A 274 33.72 13.41 -5.24
C GLY A 274 33.51 13.29 -3.73
N VAL A 275 34.52 13.50 -2.89
CA VAL A 275 34.38 13.50 -1.43
C VAL A 275 34.45 14.92 -0.88
N THR A 276 33.30 15.46 -0.47
CA THR A 276 33.23 16.70 0.30
C THR A 276 32.85 16.36 1.75
N SER A 277 33.28 17.17 2.72
CA SER A 277 32.78 17.12 4.08
C SER A 277 31.26 17.38 4.04
N THR A 278 30.45 16.40 4.43
CA THR A 278 29.00 16.55 4.46
C THR A 278 28.50 16.85 5.84
N ASN A 279 27.48 17.72 5.93
CA ASN A 279 26.75 17.93 7.17
C ASN A 279 26.13 16.59 7.61
N GLN A 280 26.18 16.28 8.90
CA GLN A 280 25.59 15.02 9.44
C GLN A 280 24.07 14.87 9.14
N TYR A 281 23.39 15.98 8.82
CA TYR A 281 21.97 16.02 8.45
C TYR A 281 21.74 16.17 6.95
N GLN A 282 22.78 16.01 6.14
CA GLN A 282 22.72 16.29 4.70
C GLN A 282 21.58 15.57 3.99
N GLY A 283 21.28 14.32 4.38
CA GLY A 283 20.16 13.60 3.79
C GLY A 283 18.79 14.24 4.03
N PHE A 284 18.57 14.82 5.21
CA PHE A 284 17.36 15.58 5.51
C PHE A 284 17.35 16.92 4.79
N ILE A 285 18.49 17.62 4.81
CA ILE A 285 18.65 18.91 4.11
C ILE A 285 18.35 18.76 2.63
N ASP A 286 18.88 17.72 1.97
CA ASP A 286 18.59 17.47 0.55
C ASP A 286 17.11 17.20 0.28
N THR A 287 16.43 16.52 1.20
CA THR A 287 14.97 16.30 1.09
C THR A 287 14.22 17.64 1.13
N VAL A 288 14.62 18.54 2.03
CA VAL A 288 14.05 19.89 2.16
C VAL A 288 14.36 20.73 0.91
N VAL A 289 15.61 20.76 0.50
CA VAL A 289 16.05 21.54 -0.68
C VAL A 289 15.32 21.10 -1.94
N GLN A 290 15.19 19.78 -2.15
CA GLN A 290 14.45 19.26 -3.30
C GLN A 290 12.97 19.66 -3.25
N GLU A 291 12.32 19.52 -2.10
CA GLU A 291 10.92 19.92 -1.96
C GLU A 291 10.71 21.42 -2.21
N ILE A 292 11.63 22.28 -1.76
CA ILE A 292 11.56 23.71 -2.03
C ILE A 292 11.72 24.01 -3.53
N ILE A 293 12.68 23.36 -4.20
CA ILE A 293 12.86 23.50 -5.65
C ILE A 293 11.60 23.06 -6.39
N ASP A 294 11.03 21.90 -6.04
CA ASP A 294 9.83 21.36 -6.71
C ASP A 294 8.60 22.28 -6.54
N LYS A 295 8.49 22.97 -5.40
CA LYS A 295 7.34 23.84 -5.09
C LYS A 295 7.49 25.29 -5.50
N THR A 296 8.70 25.81 -5.47
CA THR A 296 8.95 27.25 -5.66
C THR A 296 9.81 27.58 -6.86
N GLY A 297 10.49 26.58 -7.45
CA GLY A 297 11.51 26.79 -8.47
C GLY A 297 12.83 27.33 -7.91
N ASN A 298 12.88 27.75 -6.64
CA ASN A 298 14.05 28.37 -6.03
C ASN A 298 14.98 27.33 -5.37
N ASN A 299 16.25 27.39 -5.72
CA ASN A 299 17.24 26.53 -5.09
C ASN A 299 17.84 27.24 -3.85
N PRO A 300 17.69 26.70 -2.62
CA PRO A 300 18.23 27.28 -1.39
C PRO A 300 19.74 27.47 -1.36
N TYR A 301 20.47 26.80 -2.22
CA TYR A 301 21.91 27.06 -2.40
C TYR A 301 22.19 28.34 -3.20
N ASN A 302 21.23 28.77 -4.03
CA ASN A 302 21.37 29.95 -4.89
C ASN A 302 20.61 31.15 -4.37
N VAL A 303 19.50 30.92 -3.67
CA VAL A 303 18.62 31.98 -3.12
C VAL A 303 18.69 31.93 -1.60
N SER A 304 19.19 33.04 -1.00
CA SER A 304 19.33 33.12 0.45
C SER A 304 17.98 33.17 1.15
N MET A 305 17.77 32.30 2.12
CA MET A 305 16.50 32.20 2.85
C MET A 305 16.70 31.60 4.25
N THR A 306 15.74 31.79 5.12
CA THR A 306 15.62 31.03 6.37
C THR A 306 14.56 29.96 6.21
N ILE A 307 14.93 28.69 6.40
CA ILE A 307 14.07 27.52 6.22
C ILE A 307 13.71 26.94 7.59
N TYR A 308 12.43 26.86 7.89
CA TYR A 308 11.87 26.23 9.09
C TYR A 308 11.48 24.82 8.75
N THR A 309 12.32 23.84 9.08
CA THR A 309 12.08 22.45 8.73
C THR A 309 11.24 21.71 9.75
N THR A 310 10.76 20.53 9.36
CA THR A 310 10.03 19.60 10.25
C THR A 310 10.93 18.62 10.97
N MET A 311 12.27 18.73 10.84
CA MET A 311 13.21 17.79 11.41
C MET A 311 13.11 17.68 12.92
N ASP A 312 12.76 16.51 13.43
CA ASP A 312 12.97 16.16 14.83
C ASP A 312 14.41 15.69 15.01
N LYS A 313 15.23 16.57 15.60
CA LYS A 313 16.67 16.30 15.76
C LYS A 313 16.94 14.99 16.51
N ALA A 314 16.16 14.68 17.56
CA ALA A 314 16.39 13.46 18.35
C ALA A 314 16.14 12.19 17.50
N ARG A 315 15.10 12.18 16.65
CA ARG A 315 14.80 11.06 15.75
C ARG A 315 15.79 10.97 14.61
N GLN A 316 16.19 12.09 14.05
CA GLN A 316 17.22 12.13 13.01
C GLN A 316 18.59 11.61 13.56
N ASP A 317 18.93 11.96 14.78
CA ASP A 317 20.16 11.47 15.43
C ASP A 317 20.14 9.94 15.65
N VAL A 318 18.96 9.34 15.89
CA VAL A 318 18.81 7.86 15.93
C VAL A 318 19.22 7.24 14.60
N ILE A 319 18.77 7.81 13.48
CA ILE A 319 19.09 7.30 12.15
C ILE A 319 20.56 7.51 11.82
N ASN A 320 21.10 8.69 12.11
CA ASN A 320 22.51 9.00 11.87
C ASN A 320 23.42 8.06 12.68
N ASN A 321 23.06 7.80 13.94
CA ASN A 321 23.79 6.85 14.79
C ASN A 321 23.68 5.41 14.27
N PHE A 322 22.53 5.00 13.76
CA PHE A 322 22.38 3.70 13.11
C PHE A 322 23.38 3.52 11.97
N TYR A 323 23.50 4.47 11.04
CA TYR A 323 24.49 4.36 9.96
C TYR A 323 25.95 4.27 10.43
N LYS A 324 26.27 4.89 11.57
CA LYS A 324 27.63 4.85 12.16
C LYS A 324 27.94 3.54 12.86
N THR A 325 26.94 2.89 13.48
CA THR A 325 27.18 1.76 14.39
C THR A 325 26.77 0.40 13.82
N HIS A 326 25.84 0.37 12.86
CA HIS A 326 25.38 -0.87 12.26
C HIS A 326 26.43 -1.53 11.39
N LYS A 327 26.60 -2.84 11.53
CA LYS A 327 27.55 -3.63 10.72
C LYS A 327 26.85 -4.10 9.44
N PHE A 328 27.10 -3.43 8.36
CA PHE A 328 26.55 -3.77 7.05
C PHE A 328 27.26 -4.98 6.42
N LYS A 329 26.58 -5.68 5.50
CA LYS A 329 27.11 -6.83 4.77
C LYS A 329 28.40 -6.51 4.00
N ASP A 330 28.42 -5.36 3.32
CA ASP A 330 29.52 -4.84 2.51
C ASP A 330 29.43 -3.31 2.37
N ASN A 331 30.29 -2.71 1.58
CA ASN A 331 30.37 -1.26 1.39
C ASN A 331 29.40 -0.70 0.34
N LYS A 332 28.64 -1.53 -0.37
CA LYS A 332 27.71 -1.14 -1.45
C LYS A 332 26.24 -1.28 -1.09
N VAL A 333 25.90 -2.14 -0.11
CA VAL A 333 24.52 -2.28 0.36
C VAL A 333 24.07 -1.03 1.09
N GLU A 334 22.83 -0.61 0.85
CA GLU A 334 22.26 0.64 1.37
C GLU A 334 20.95 0.40 2.14
N VAL A 335 20.60 1.39 2.94
CA VAL A 335 19.31 1.45 3.66
C VAL A 335 18.69 2.82 3.41
N GLY A 336 17.46 2.83 2.94
CA GLY A 336 16.62 4.03 2.86
C GLY A 336 15.58 4.03 3.98
N ILE A 337 15.37 5.17 4.66
CA ILE A 337 14.42 5.28 5.78
C ILE A 337 13.59 6.54 5.63
N GLY A 338 12.26 6.41 5.79
CA GLY A 338 11.35 7.54 5.93
C GLY A 338 10.62 7.46 7.28
N VAL A 339 10.55 8.56 8.00
CA VAL A 339 9.82 8.69 9.28
C VAL A 339 8.83 9.83 9.19
N ILE A 340 7.55 9.52 9.37
CA ILE A 340 6.42 10.46 9.30
C ILE A 340 5.75 10.58 10.67
N ASP A 341 5.46 11.79 11.08
CA ASP A 341 4.54 12.06 12.19
C ASP A 341 3.09 11.89 11.69
N ASN A 342 2.38 10.91 12.22
CA ASN A 342 1.03 10.55 11.78
C ASN A 342 -0.04 11.63 12.10
N ASN A 343 0.27 12.55 13.02
CA ASN A 343 -0.67 13.60 13.40
C ASN A 343 -0.62 14.79 12.44
N THR A 344 0.56 15.06 11.90
CA THR A 344 0.81 16.24 11.06
C THR A 344 1.09 15.91 9.60
N GLY A 345 1.58 14.69 9.29
CA GLY A 345 2.11 14.32 7.98
C GLY A 345 3.57 14.76 7.77
N ALA A 346 4.16 15.43 8.75
CA ALA A 346 5.53 15.95 8.65
C ALA A 346 6.57 14.83 8.52
N ILE A 347 7.53 15.00 7.63
CA ILE A 347 8.74 14.19 7.57
C ILE A 347 9.64 14.64 8.74
N VAL A 348 9.78 13.80 9.77
CA VAL A 348 10.53 14.17 10.98
C VAL A 348 11.96 13.65 10.99
N ALA A 349 12.26 12.63 10.21
CA ALA A 349 13.61 12.10 10.01
C ALA A 349 13.71 11.30 8.71
N VAL A 350 14.88 11.25 8.12
CA VAL A 350 15.17 10.45 6.93
C VAL A 350 16.51 9.75 7.01
N GLY A 351 16.59 8.56 6.41
CA GLY A 351 17.83 7.85 6.16
C GLY A 351 18.11 7.83 4.66
N ALA A 352 19.00 8.71 4.23
CA ALA A 352 19.30 8.93 2.82
C ALA A 352 20.34 7.94 2.24
N GLY A 353 20.78 6.97 3.03
CA GLY A 353 21.88 6.07 2.73
C GLY A 353 23.15 6.43 3.52
N ARG A 354 24.04 5.45 3.69
CA ARG A 354 25.28 5.62 4.45
C ARG A 354 26.44 6.18 3.59
N ASN A 355 26.40 5.89 2.29
CA ASN A 355 27.46 6.28 1.33
C ASN A 355 27.16 7.63 0.67
N LYS A 356 26.57 8.57 1.41
CA LYS A 356 26.27 9.90 0.93
C LYS A 356 27.56 10.72 0.81
N THR A 357 27.91 11.05 -0.42
CA THR A 357 29.20 11.67 -0.75
C THR A 357 29.15 13.19 -0.94
N GLY A 358 27.96 13.81 -0.89
CA GLY A 358 27.80 15.26 -1.06
C GLY A 358 26.36 15.72 -0.96
N ALA A 359 26.15 17.03 -1.06
CA ALA A 359 24.82 17.63 -1.12
C ALA A 359 24.16 17.32 -2.47
N LEU A 360 22.83 17.15 -2.44
CA LEU A 360 22.00 16.83 -3.62
C LEU A 360 22.51 15.63 -4.44
N THR A 361 23.18 14.69 -3.76
CA THR A 361 23.50 13.38 -4.31
C THR A 361 22.35 12.42 -4.06
N MET A 362 22.48 11.17 -4.55
CA MET A 362 21.50 10.12 -4.39
C MET A 362 20.91 10.04 -2.97
N ASN A 363 19.59 10.01 -2.84
CA ASN A 363 18.87 9.97 -1.57
C ASN A 363 17.98 8.72 -1.49
N MET A 364 18.33 7.73 -0.67
CA MET A 364 17.61 6.47 -0.52
C MET A 364 16.26 6.61 0.20
N ALA A 365 16.01 7.72 0.89
CA ALA A 365 14.72 7.97 1.55
C ALA A 365 13.62 8.40 0.56
N THR A 366 13.99 9.13 -0.48
CA THR A 366 13.07 9.67 -1.50
C THR A 366 13.25 9.00 -2.87
N PHE A 367 14.36 8.32 -3.09
CA PHE A 367 14.87 7.85 -4.38
C PHE A 367 15.02 8.99 -5.41
N TRP A 368 15.24 10.20 -4.93
CA TRP A 368 15.56 11.31 -5.80
C TRP A 368 16.85 11.02 -6.59
N GLY A 369 16.80 11.26 -7.89
CA GLY A 369 17.88 10.90 -8.82
C GLY A 369 17.95 9.42 -9.19
N GLN A 370 16.93 8.61 -8.79
CA GLN A 370 16.85 7.17 -9.10
C GLN A 370 15.43 6.70 -9.38
N THR A 371 15.33 5.54 -10.03
CA THR A 371 14.04 4.83 -10.16
C THR A 371 13.57 4.33 -8.80
N LYS A 372 12.33 4.66 -8.44
CA LYS A 372 11.66 4.13 -7.24
C LYS A 372 11.65 2.61 -7.25
N ARG A 373 11.58 2.01 -6.06
CA ARG A 373 11.66 0.56 -5.91
C ARG A 373 10.29 -0.07 -5.65
N GLN A 374 10.08 -1.25 -6.22
CA GLN A 374 8.85 -2.00 -5.99
C GLN A 374 8.68 -2.33 -4.51
N PRO A 375 7.52 -2.04 -3.88
CA PRO A 375 7.31 -2.25 -2.46
C PRO A 375 7.09 -3.72 -2.08
N GLY A 376 6.84 -4.59 -3.06
CA GLY A 376 6.45 -5.96 -2.81
C GLY A 376 5.24 -6.05 -1.88
N SER A 377 5.20 -7.04 -1.02
CA SER A 377 4.07 -7.29 -0.11
C SER A 377 3.76 -6.18 0.90
N THR A 378 4.57 -5.11 1.01
CA THR A 378 4.17 -3.95 1.84
C THR A 378 2.99 -3.19 1.26
N ILE A 379 2.68 -3.39 -0.01
CA ILE A 379 1.53 -2.75 -0.65
C ILE A 379 0.18 -3.37 -0.26
N LYS A 380 0.16 -4.63 0.20
CA LYS A 380 -1.08 -5.39 0.44
C LYS A 380 -2.11 -4.71 1.37
N PRO A 381 -1.72 -4.10 2.50
CA PRO A 381 -2.67 -3.33 3.30
C PRO A 381 -3.24 -2.12 2.55
N ILE A 382 -2.50 -1.59 1.59
CA ILE A 382 -2.81 -0.35 0.86
C ILE A 382 -3.75 -0.62 -0.31
N ILE A 383 -3.49 -1.66 -1.12
CA ILE A 383 -4.19 -1.87 -2.39
C ILE A 383 -5.19 -3.04 -2.37
N ASP A 384 -5.00 -4.00 -1.45
CA ASP A 384 -5.86 -5.19 -1.38
C ASP A 384 -6.85 -5.07 -0.21
N TYR A 385 -6.33 -5.17 1.02
CA TYR A 385 -7.17 -5.30 2.22
C TYR A 385 -7.77 -3.98 2.68
N GLY A 386 -7.08 -2.85 2.52
CA GLY A 386 -7.62 -1.53 2.83
C GLY A 386 -8.89 -1.20 2.04
N PRO A 387 -8.83 -1.22 0.69
CA PRO A 387 -10.02 -1.06 -0.15
C PRO A 387 -11.11 -2.11 0.13
N ALA A 388 -10.75 -3.39 0.30
CA ALA A 388 -11.72 -4.44 0.59
C ALA A 388 -12.49 -4.18 1.91
N ILE A 389 -11.80 -3.74 2.98
CA ILE A 389 -12.47 -3.35 4.23
C ILE A 389 -13.31 -2.09 4.02
N GLU A 390 -12.77 -1.07 3.33
CA GLU A 390 -13.41 0.23 3.14
C GLU A 390 -14.73 0.14 2.40
N TYR A 391 -14.76 -0.61 1.30
CA TYR A 391 -15.89 -0.63 0.37
C TYR A 391 -16.80 -1.86 0.54
N THR A 392 -16.27 -3.00 1.00
CA THR A 392 -17.08 -4.23 1.18
C THR A 392 -17.32 -4.61 2.64
N ASN A 393 -16.83 -3.79 3.59
CA ASN A 393 -16.89 -4.07 5.03
C ASN A 393 -16.29 -5.43 5.41
N LEU A 394 -15.26 -5.88 4.71
CA LEU A 394 -14.56 -7.15 4.95
C LEU A 394 -14.10 -7.24 6.41
N SER A 395 -14.59 -8.26 7.13
CA SER A 395 -14.20 -8.49 8.53
C SER A 395 -12.82 -9.11 8.65
N THR A 396 -12.25 -9.11 9.86
CA THR A 396 -10.99 -9.81 10.11
C THR A 396 -11.08 -11.34 9.99
N TYR A 397 -12.29 -11.89 10.02
CA TYR A 397 -12.54 -13.30 9.65
C TYR A 397 -12.43 -13.50 8.15
N GLY A 398 -13.10 -12.65 7.34
CA GLY A 398 -13.15 -12.65 5.88
C GLY A 398 -12.63 -13.95 5.27
N PRO A 399 -13.49 -14.94 4.98
CA PRO A 399 -13.02 -16.26 4.61
C PRO A 399 -12.36 -16.23 3.23
N PHE A 400 -11.08 -16.58 3.17
CA PHE A 400 -10.34 -16.81 1.94
C PHE A 400 -9.94 -18.27 1.82
N VAL A 401 -9.79 -18.73 0.58
CA VAL A 401 -9.23 -20.07 0.31
C VAL A 401 -7.86 -19.87 -0.35
N ASP A 402 -6.82 -20.17 0.41
CA ASP A 402 -5.44 -20.13 -0.08
C ASP A 402 -5.18 -21.33 -1.00
N ASP A 403 -5.45 -21.14 -2.26
CA ASP A 403 -5.44 -22.15 -3.31
C ASP A 403 -4.83 -21.62 -4.61
N GLU A 404 -4.76 -22.43 -5.65
CA GLU A 404 -4.31 -22.07 -6.99
C GLU A 404 -5.24 -21.02 -7.62
N THR A 405 -4.99 -19.77 -7.29
CA THR A 405 -5.79 -18.64 -7.78
C THR A 405 -5.33 -18.24 -9.19
N PRO A 406 -6.21 -18.13 -10.18
CA PRO A 406 -5.86 -17.65 -11.52
C PRO A 406 -5.21 -16.26 -11.48
N TYR A 407 -4.09 -16.11 -12.22
CA TYR A 407 -3.30 -14.88 -12.29
C TYR A 407 -2.72 -14.71 -13.69
N GLY A 408 -3.21 -13.75 -14.45
CA GLY A 408 -2.88 -13.61 -15.87
C GLY A 408 -3.15 -14.91 -16.65
N SER A 409 -2.18 -15.38 -17.41
CA SER A 409 -2.24 -16.67 -18.12
C SER A 409 -1.83 -17.89 -17.27
N GLY A 410 -1.50 -17.69 -16.00
CA GLY A 410 -1.01 -18.71 -15.08
C GLY A 410 -1.76 -18.74 -13.75
N LYS A 411 -1.04 -19.10 -12.70
CA LYS A 411 -1.57 -19.22 -11.33
C LYS A 411 -0.69 -18.45 -10.34
N MET A 412 -1.31 -17.76 -9.39
CA MET A 412 -0.62 -17.07 -8.29
C MET A 412 0.08 -18.08 -7.38
N ARG A 413 1.35 -17.83 -7.08
CA ARG A 413 2.13 -18.63 -6.14
C ARG A 413 2.41 -17.85 -4.86
N ASN A 414 2.30 -18.54 -3.73
CA ASN A 414 2.79 -18.02 -2.47
C ASN A 414 4.33 -18.06 -2.41
N TYR A 415 4.91 -17.22 -1.54
CA TYR A 415 6.36 -17.11 -1.37
C TYR A 415 7.04 -18.44 -0.92
N ASN A 416 6.28 -19.32 -0.28
CA ASN A 416 6.73 -20.63 0.20
C ASN A 416 6.35 -21.80 -0.74
N HIS A 417 5.78 -21.50 -1.90
CA HIS A 417 5.26 -22.47 -2.89
C HIS A 417 4.27 -23.50 -2.32
N LYS A 418 3.58 -23.15 -1.23
CA LYS A 418 2.59 -24.01 -0.56
C LYS A 418 1.26 -23.27 -0.46
N TYR A 419 0.21 -24.06 -0.44
CA TYR A 419 -1.14 -23.59 -0.19
C TYR A 419 -1.66 -24.23 1.10
N THR A 420 -2.51 -23.53 1.83
CA THR A 420 -3.01 -23.94 3.16
C THR A 420 -4.52 -24.13 3.22
N GLY A 421 -5.23 -23.75 2.15
CA GLY A 421 -6.70 -23.80 2.06
C GLY A 421 -7.37 -22.68 2.84
N PHE A 422 -8.39 -22.97 3.64
CA PHE A 422 -9.11 -21.94 4.40
C PHE A 422 -8.18 -21.10 5.27
N MET A 423 -8.31 -19.79 5.14
CA MET A 423 -7.66 -18.79 5.98
C MET A 423 -8.58 -17.62 6.25
N SER A 424 -8.51 -17.08 7.47
CA SER A 424 -9.13 -15.79 7.77
C SER A 424 -8.36 -14.66 7.09
N MET A 425 -9.01 -13.53 6.79
CA MET A 425 -8.36 -12.30 6.32
C MET A 425 -7.17 -11.94 7.21
N ARG A 426 -7.36 -11.99 8.52
CA ARG A 426 -6.29 -11.77 9.49
C ARG A 426 -5.08 -12.66 9.24
N ASP A 427 -5.28 -13.97 9.12
CA ASP A 427 -4.16 -14.91 8.94
C ASP A 427 -3.52 -14.77 7.56
N CYS A 428 -4.31 -14.46 6.52
CA CYS A 428 -3.84 -14.14 5.18
C CYS A 428 -2.88 -12.94 5.17
N LEU A 429 -3.30 -11.82 5.78
CA LEU A 429 -2.49 -10.60 5.82
C LEU A 429 -1.27 -10.76 6.72
N VAL A 430 -1.40 -11.42 7.89
CA VAL A 430 -0.29 -11.69 8.81
C VAL A 430 0.76 -12.58 8.15
N LYS A 431 0.35 -13.66 7.49
CA LYS A 431 1.26 -14.56 6.77
C LYS A 431 1.64 -14.06 5.38
N SER A 432 1.08 -12.93 4.95
CA SER A 432 1.39 -12.29 3.67
C SER A 432 1.15 -13.17 2.44
N MET A 433 0.07 -13.98 2.44
CA MET A 433 -0.25 -14.88 1.34
C MET A 433 -0.59 -14.10 0.07
N ASN A 434 -0.05 -14.53 -1.07
CA ASN A 434 -0.25 -13.84 -2.35
C ASN A 434 -1.64 -14.16 -2.94
N THR A 435 -2.07 -15.40 -2.83
CA THR A 435 -3.38 -15.87 -3.30
C THR A 435 -4.53 -15.12 -2.64
N CYS A 436 -4.49 -14.97 -1.30
CA CYS A 436 -5.48 -14.20 -0.57
C CYS A 436 -5.43 -12.70 -0.91
N ALA A 437 -4.23 -12.13 -1.11
CA ALA A 437 -4.07 -10.74 -1.50
C ALA A 437 -4.75 -10.48 -2.86
N LEU A 438 -4.52 -11.35 -3.85
CA LEU A 438 -5.18 -11.26 -5.15
C LEU A 438 -6.71 -11.42 -5.04
N GLN A 439 -7.20 -12.32 -4.18
CA GLN A 439 -8.64 -12.45 -3.92
C GLN A 439 -9.20 -11.17 -3.29
N ALA A 440 -8.52 -10.58 -2.30
CA ALA A 440 -8.91 -9.30 -1.69
C ALA A 440 -8.90 -8.15 -2.71
N PHE A 441 -7.88 -8.09 -3.57
CA PHE A 441 -7.78 -7.13 -4.68
C PHE A 441 -8.99 -7.21 -5.63
N LYS A 442 -9.51 -8.42 -5.87
CA LYS A 442 -10.67 -8.66 -6.75
C LYS A 442 -12.02 -8.34 -6.10
N LEU A 443 -12.09 -8.11 -4.80
CA LEU A 443 -13.34 -7.76 -4.10
C LEU A 443 -13.82 -6.34 -4.41
N THR A 444 -12.95 -5.47 -4.88
CA THR A 444 -13.26 -4.06 -5.17
C THR A 444 -13.11 -3.74 -6.65
N SER A 445 -13.85 -2.75 -7.11
CA SER A 445 -13.73 -2.23 -8.47
C SER A 445 -12.36 -1.55 -8.69
N ASN A 446 -12.00 -1.32 -9.95
CA ASN A 446 -10.78 -0.59 -10.26
C ASN A 446 -10.80 0.83 -9.71
N ASP A 447 -11.92 1.53 -9.86
CA ASP A 447 -12.08 2.93 -9.44
C ASP A 447 -11.96 3.08 -7.92
N GLU A 448 -12.55 2.16 -7.14
CA GLU A 448 -12.42 2.12 -5.70
C GLU A 448 -10.96 1.94 -5.27
N LYS A 449 -10.22 1.04 -5.94
CA LYS A 449 -8.79 0.83 -5.67
C LYS A 449 -7.97 2.08 -6.01
N VAL A 450 -8.16 2.65 -7.20
CA VAL A 450 -7.46 3.86 -7.63
C VAL A 450 -7.76 5.02 -6.67
N LYS A 451 -9.04 5.25 -6.35
CA LYS A 451 -9.44 6.28 -5.39
C LYS A 451 -8.76 6.10 -4.04
N PHE A 452 -8.75 4.88 -3.51
CA PHE A 452 -8.15 4.60 -2.21
C PHE A 452 -6.65 4.85 -2.20
N ILE A 453 -5.89 4.29 -3.17
CA ILE A 453 -4.43 4.43 -3.17
C ILE A 453 -3.98 5.87 -3.46
N THR A 454 -4.70 6.59 -4.34
CA THR A 454 -4.40 7.99 -4.65
C THR A 454 -4.65 8.88 -3.45
N SER A 455 -5.73 8.64 -2.69
CA SER A 455 -6.03 9.42 -1.48
C SER A 455 -4.96 9.32 -0.38
N ILE A 456 -4.10 8.30 -0.43
CA ILE A 456 -2.97 8.11 0.49
C ILE A 456 -1.60 8.29 -0.19
N GLY A 457 -1.56 9.02 -1.30
CA GLY A 457 -0.33 9.45 -1.97
C GLY A 457 0.39 8.39 -2.82
N ILE A 458 -0.28 7.29 -3.18
CA ILE A 458 0.25 6.27 -4.10
C ILE A 458 -0.45 6.42 -5.45
N ASN A 459 0.15 7.16 -6.35
CA ASN A 459 -0.43 7.39 -7.67
C ASN A 459 -0.05 6.28 -8.65
N PRO A 460 -1.00 5.76 -9.45
CA PRO A 460 -0.67 4.94 -10.60
C PRO A 460 0.24 5.71 -11.57
N PRO A 461 1.06 5.03 -12.37
CA PRO A 461 1.80 5.70 -13.45
C PRO A 461 0.85 6.40 -14.42
N GLU A 462 1.34 7.48 -15.04
CA GLU A 462 0.59 8.22 -16.05
C GLU A 462 0.12 7.28 -17.18
N GLY A 463 -1.14 7.42 -17.58
CA GLY A 463 -1.76 6.57 -18.61
C GLY A 463 -2.26 5.20 -18.12
N VAL A 464 -2.00 4.80 -16.87
CA VAL A 464 -2.54 3.55 -16.29
C VAL A 464 -3.95 3.81 -15.73
N THR A 465 -4.96 3.45 -16.50
CA THR A 465 -6.38 3.58 -16.13
C THR A 465 -6.92 2.36 -15.40
N THR A 466 -6.33 1.19 -15.61
CA THR A 466 -6.72 -0.07 -14.96
C THR A 466 -5.51 -0.68 -14.28
N LEU A 467 -5.63 -0.96 -12.98
CA LEU A 467 -4.55 -1.57 -12.21
C LEU A 467 -4.43 -3.07 -12.53
N PRO A 468 -3.28 -3.52 -13.07
CA PRO A 468 -3.03 -4.93 -13.31
C PRO A 468 -3.04 -5.74 -12.00
N GLU A 469 -3.37 -7.03 -12.08
CA GLU A 469 -3.33 -7.96 -10.94
C GLU A 469 -1.97 -8.02 -10.23
N SER A 470 -0.89 -7.70 -10.95
CA SER A 470 0.47 -7.64 -10.40
C SER A 470 0.64 -6.59 -9.28
N TYR A 471 -0.21 -5.57 -9.27
CA TYR A 471 -0.24 -4.55 -8.22
C TYR A 471 -0.58 -5.15 -6.84
N SER A 472 -1.40 -6.22 -6.80
CA SER A 472 -1.75 -6.92 -5.55
C SER A 472 -0.53 -7.47 -4.78
N ILE A 473 0.58 -7.69 -5.47
CA ILE A 473 1.84 -8.15 -4.86
C ILE A 473 2.96 -7.11 -4.91
N GLY A 474 2.65 -5.89 -5.37
CA GLY A 474 3.56 -4.75 -5.40
C GLY A 474 4.51 -4.69 -6.60
N ALA A 475 4.15 -5.36 -7.71
CA ALA A 475 4.93 -5.30 -8.96
C ALA A 475 4.43 -4.15 -9.85
N PHE A 476 4.92 -2.93 -9.60
CA PHE A 476 4.69 -1.70 -10.36
C PHE A 476 5.91 -0.76 -10.24
N ASN A 477 5.81 0.48 -10.78
CA ASN A 477 6.94 1.42 -10.87
C ASN A 477 7.59 1.80 -9.52
N GLY A 478 6.96 1.46 -8.43
CA GLY A 478 7.57 1.55 -7.12
C GLY A 478 7.22 2.79 -6.30
N VAL A 479 7.75 2.79 -5.08
CA VAL A 479 7.58 3.85 -4.08
C VAL A 479 8.92 4.18 -3.44
N SER A 480 9.01 5.34 -2.77
CA SER A 480 10.13 5.64 -1.88
C SER A 480 9.79 5.29 -0.42
N PRO A 481 10.80 5.15 0.46
CA PRO A 481 10.57 4.99 1.90
C PRO A 481 9.68 6.09 2.50
N VAL A 482 9.88 7.35 2.14
CA VAL A 482 9.04 8.47 2.59
C VAL A 482 7.59 8.30 2.11
N GLN A 483 7.37 7.99 0.84
CA GLN A 483 6.02 7.76 0.31
C GLN A 483 5.33 6.56 0.99
N LEU A 484 6.05 5.47 1.20
CA LEU A 484 5.50 4.30 1.87
C LEU A 484 5.16 4.60 3.33
N ALA A 485 6.04 5.30 4.07
CA ALA A 485 5.77 5.73 5.44
C ALA A 485 4.55 6.66 5.52
N ALA A 486 4.41 7.61 4.58
CA ALA A 486 3.27 8.50 4.48
C ALA A 486 1.96 7.74 4.21
N ALA A 487 1.95 6.77 3.29
CA ALA A 487 0.77 5.94 3.06
C ALA A 487 0.35 5.16 4.32
N TYR A 488 1.32 4.62 5.07
CA TYR A 488 1.05 3.93 6.33
C TYR A 488 0.62 4.86 7.47
N SER A 489 0.97 6.15 7.40
CA SER A 489 0.52 7.14 8.39
C SER A 489 -1.00 7.26 8.42
N ALA A 490 -1.68 7.03 7.30
CA ALA A 490 -3.13 7.03 7.23
C ALA A 490 -3.78 5.95 8.11
N PHE A 491 -3.15 4.77 8.25
CA PHE A 491 -3.63 3.76 9.20
C PHE A 491 -3.31 4.15 10.65
N GLY A 492 -2.09 4.69 10.90
CA GLY A 492 -1.66 5.12 12.23
C GLY A 492 -2.48 6.28 12.79
N SER A 493 -2.87 7.23 11.97
CA SER A 493 -3.67 8.41 12.32
C SER A 493 -5.18 8.12 12.51
N GLY A 494 -5.63 6.89 12.27
CA GLY A 494 -7.05 6.52 12.34
C GLY A 494 -7.86 6.97 11.12
N GLY A 495 -7.26 6.97 9.93
CA GLY A 495 -7.92 7.23 8.65
C GLY A 495 -7.75 8.64 8.10
N TYR A 496 -6.83 9.42 8.66
CA TYR A 496 -6.43 10.71 8.10
C TYR A 496 -5.12 10.62 7.33
N TYR A 497 -5.02 11.36 6.25
CA TYR A 497 -3.80 11.49 5.48
C TYR A 497 -3.43 12.96 5.31
N THR A 498 -2.14 13.23 5.33
CA THR A 498 -1.54 14.50 4.95
C THR A 498 -0.38 14.18 4.02
N ALA A 499 -0.28 14.87 2.89
CA ALA A 499 0.86 14.73 2.00
C ALA A 499 2.16 15.04 2.76
N PRO A 500 3.20 14.19 2.65
CA PRO A 500 4.42 14.37 3.42
C PRO A 500 5.13 15.66 3.01
N TYR A 501 5.61 16.42 4.01
CA TYR A 501 6.34 17.65 3.82
C TYR A 501 7.51 17.75 4.81
N SER A 502 8.58 18.45 4.40
CA SER A 502 9.83 18.53 5.16
C SER A 502 10.13 19.93 5.71
N PHE A 503 9.33 20.95 5.36
CA PHE A 503 9.42 22.31 5.91
C PHE A 503 8.04 22.92 6.10
N THR A 504 7.92 23.83 7.03
CA THR A 504 6.66 24.55 7.32
C THR A 504 6.60 25.92 6.68
N LYS A 505 7.76 26.60 6.60
CA LYS A 505 7.88 27.98 6.12
C LYS A 505 9.29 28.25 5.60
N ILE A 506 9.38 29.09 4.59
CA ILE A 506 10.63 29.76 4.19
C ILE A 506 10.43 31.27 4.23
N VAL A 507 11.50 32.00 4.60
CA VAL A 507 11.56 33.46 4.55
C VAL A 507 12.71 33.85 3.66
N TYR A 508 12.43 34.53 2.56
CA TYR A 508 13.46 34.99 1.63
C TYR A 508 14.22 36.17 2.24
N THR A 509 15.55 36.04 2.32
CA THR A 509 16.40 37.06 2.98
C THR A 509 16.38 38.39 2.23
N GLU A 510 16.34 38.36 0.91
CA GLU A 510 16.39 39.56 0.06
C GLU A 510 15.12 40.44 0.16
N THR A 511 13.96 39.80 0.16
CA THR A 511 12.66 40.52 0.08
C THR A 511 11.90 40.51 1.38
N GLY A 512 12.24 39.62 2.31
CA GLY A 512 11.44 39.35 3.51
C GLY A 512 10.13 38.61 3.23
N ASP A 513 9.86 38.24 1.97
CA ASP A 513 8.67 37.48 1.62
C ASP A 513 8.65 36.11 2.27
N GLU A 514 7.48 35.67 2.67
CA GLU A 514 7.29 34.36 3.26
C GLU A 514 6.53 33.42 2.31
N TYR A 515 7.01 32.19 2.21
CA TYR A 515 6.24 31.07 1.66
C TYR A 515 5.87 30.15 2.82
N VAL A 516 4.59 30.00 3.07
CA VAL A 516 4.06 29.08 4.09
C VAL A 516 3.52 27.83 3.38
N GLN A 517 3.92 26.66 3.87
CA GLN A 517 3.49 25.38 3.34
C GLN A 517 1.99 25.20 3.54
N ASP A 518 1.25 24.94 2.46
CA ASP A 518 -0.13 24.50 2.54
C ASP A 518 -0.18 23.04 2.98
N VAL A 519 -0.77 22.81 4.16
CA VAL A 519 -0.83 21.46 4.77
C VAL A 519 -2.29 21.12 5.00
N THR A 520 -2.84 20.33 4.09
CA THR A 520 -4.21 19.82 4.19
C THR A 520 -4.23 18.42 4.79
N ARG A 521 -5.03 18.23 5.82
CA ARG A 521 -5.27 16.93 6.47
C ARG A 521 -6.67 16.43 6.16
N GLU A 522 -6.78 15.36 5.41
CA GLU A 522 -8.05 14.83 4.93
C GLU A 522 -8.36 13.46 5.53
N ARG A 523 -9.66 13.19 5.72
CA ARG A 523 -10.11 11.84 6.03
C ARG A 523 -10.21 11.05 4.72
N VAL A 524 -9.37 10.02 4.59
CA VAL A 524 -9.21 9.24 3.37
C VAL A 524 -9.78 7.82 3.48
N MET A 525 -10.08 7.37 4.70
CA MET A 525 -10.74 6.08 4.96
C MET A 525 -11.53 6.12 6.27
N LYS A 526 -12.45 5.16 6.43
CA LYS A 526 -13.20 4.96 7.68
C LYS A 526 -12.23 4.70 8.83
N PRO A 527 -12.50 5.23 10.03
CA PRO A 527 -11.67 4.92 11.20
C PRO A 527 -11.63 3.41 11.51
N GLN A 528 -12.72 2.68 11.19
CA GLN A 528 -12.81 1.24 11.34
C GLN A 528 -11.83 0.52 10.42
N THR A 529 -11.70 0.95 9.15
CA THR A 529 -10.73 0.40 8.19
C THR A 529 -9.30 0.53 8.72
N ALA A 530 -8.93 1.73 9.17
CA ALA A 530 -7.61 2.00 9.75
C ALA A 530 -7.35 1.13 11.00
N TYR A 531 -8.34 1.00 11.87
CA TYR A 531 -8.20 0.22 13.11
C TYR A 531 -8.10 -1.29 12.86
N LEU A 532 -8.91 -1.84 11.94
CA LEU A 532 -8.86 -3.27 11.58
C LEU A 532 -7.50 -3.63 10.97
N ILE A 533 -6.99 -2.84 10.02
CA ILE A 533 -5.65 -3.03 9.45
C ILE A 533 -4.57 -2.95 10.53
N SER A 534 -4.60 -1.91 11.37
CA SER A 534 -3.63 -1.73 12.47
C SER A 534 -3.64 -2.91 13.43
N THR A 535 -4.83 -3.38 13.82
CA THR A 535 -5.00 -4.51 14.74
C THR A 535 -4.45 -5.80 14.15
N VAL A 536 -4.72 -6.09 12.88
CA VAL A 536 -4.21 -7.28 12.20
C VAL A 536 -2.68 -7.24 12.09
N LEU A 537 -2.12 -6.10 11.68
CA LEU A 537 -0.68 -5.94 11.45
C LEU A 537 0.16 -5.96 12.74
N ARG A 538 -0.44 -5.77 13.91
CA ARG A 538 0.24 -6.03 15.19
C ARG A 538 0.75 -7.48 15.28
N GLY A 539 0.06 -8.43 14.66
CA GLY A 539 0.48 -9.82 14.59
C GLY A 539 1.74 -10.09 13.75
N VAL A 540 2.19 -9.10 12.95
CA VAL A 540 3.40 -9.21 12.10
C VAL A 540 4.62 -8.63 12.80
N THR A 541 4.44 -7.75 13.80
CA THR A 541 5.55 -7.09 14.50
C THR A 541 6.47 -8.10 15.18
N PRO A 542 7.78 -8.13 14.84
CA PRO A 542 8.71 -9.06 15.47
C PRO A 542 8.84 -8.80 16.97
N SER A 543 9.07 -9.86 17.75
CA SER A 543 9.26 -9.76 19.20
C SER A 543 10.48 -8.92 19.62
N THR A 544 11.42 -8.69 18.70
CA THR A 544 12.59 -7.82 18.89
C THR A 544 12.27 -6.33 18.76
N VAL A 545 11.12 -5.98 18.13
CA VAL A 545 10.64 -4.60 18.00
C VAL A 545 9.67 -4.31 19.12
N ARG A 546 10.17 -3.68 20.20
CA ARG A 546 9.39 -3.41 21.42
C ARG A 546 9.61 -1.99 21.89
N VAL A 547 8.52 -1.29 22.11
CA VAL A 547 8.50 0.01 22.80
C VAL A 547 7.52 -0.11 23.96
N SER A 548 7.99 0.23 25.18
CA SER A 548 7.21 0.02 26.40
C SER A 548 5.80 0.64 26.31
N GLY A 549 4.76 -0.18 26.54
CA GLY A 549 3.36 0.24 26.52
C GLY A 549 2.81 0.60 25.15
N THR A 550 3.60 0.51 24.06
CA THR A 550 3.21 0.95 22.72
C THR A 550 2.75 -0.22 21.85
N GLN A 551 1.64 -0.01 21.14
CA GLN A 551 1.17 -0.92 20.11
C GLN A 551 1.86 -0.57 18.78
N LEU A 552 2.57 -1.54 18.23
CA LEU A 552 3.24 -1.43 16.93
C LEU A 552 2.60 -2.38 15.93
N ALA A 553 2.38 -1.89 14.73
CA ALA A 553 1.88 -2.66 13.60
C ALA A 553 2.93 -2.66 12.48
N THR A 554 3.16 -3.80 11.86
CA THR A 554 4.24 -3.97 10.87
C THR A 554 3.73 -4.70 9.63
N LYS A 555 4.24 -4.33 8.47
CA LYS A 555 4.17 -5.14 7.24
C LYS A 555 5.54 -5.25 6.60
N THR A 556 5.87 -6.44 6.17
CA THR A 556 7.13 -6.74 5.46
C THR A 556 6.88 -6.92 3.97
N GLY A 557 7.87 -6.59 3.16
CA GLY A 557 7.90 -6.81 1.71
C GLY A 557 9.22 -7.38 1.26
N THR A 558 9.17 -8.12 0.17
CA THR A 558 10.34 -8.64 -0.54
C THR A 558 9.94 -8.71 -2.01
N THR A 559 10.83 -8.30 -2.89
CA THR A 559 10.62 -8.36 -4.35
C THR A 559 11.47 -9.46 -4.96
N SER A 560 11.24 -9.77 -6.21
CA SER A 560 11.99 -10.80 -6.94
C SER A 560 12.50 -10.21 -8.24
N TYR A 561 13.70 -10.63 -8.66
CA TYR A 561 14.16 -10.38 -10.02
C TYR A 561 13.36 -11.20 -11.03
N ASP A 562 13.32 -10.72 -12.25
CA ASP A 562 12.78 -11.48 -13.38
C ASP A 562 13.54 -12.81 -13.55
N THR A 563 12.79 -13.87 -13.84
CA THR A 563 13.35 -15.23 -13.99
C THR A 563 14.36 -15.31 -15.15
N SER A 564 14.16 -14.53 -16.22
CA SER A 564 15.07 -14.47 -17.35
C SER A 564 16.42 -13.87 -16.95
N LEU A 565 16.40 -12.82 -16.13
CA LEU A 565 17.60 -12.17 -15.59
C LEU A 565 18.38 -13.12 -14.67
N LEU A 566 17.68 -13.81 -13.77
CA LEU A 566 18.32 -14.80 -12.89
C LEU A 566 18.96 -15.96 -13.68
N LYS A 567 18.26 -16.46 -14.71
CA LYS A 567 18.81 -17.49 -15.60
C LYS A 567 20.03 -16.99 -16.38
N LYS A 568 20.01 -15.77 -16.91
CA LYS A 568 21.14 -15.13 -17.59
C LYS A 568 22.41 -15.16 -16.75
N PHE A 569 22.27 -14.88 -15.46
CA PHE A 569 23.40 -14.85 -14.52
C PHE A 569 23.61 -16.16 -13.74
N ARG A 570 22.86 -17.23 -14.04
CA ARG A 570 22.90 -18.52 -13.35
C ARG A 570 22.71 -18.42 -11.83
N LEU A 571 21.80 -17.52 -11.41
CA LEU A 571 21.49 -17.28 -10.01
C LEU A 571 20.21 -18.00 -9.58
N SER A 572 20.16 -18.34 -8.29
CA SER A 572 18.97 -18.93 -7.66
C SER A 572 17.83 -17.92 -7.53
N SER A 573 16.58 -18.40 -7.50
CA SER A 573 15.39 -17.61 -7.17
C SER A 573 15.39 -17.03 -5.74
N SER A 574 16.35 -17.44 -4.90
CA SER A 574 16.57 -16.80 -3.58
C SER A 574 17.24 -15.43 -3.66
N VAL A 575 17.81 -15.05 -4.81
CA VAL A 575 18.38 -13.71 -5.04
C VAL A 575 17.26 -12.71 -5.24
N ILE A 576 17.29 -11.61 -4.46
CA ILE A 576 16.25 -10.60 -4.38
C ILE A 576 16.83 -9.19 -4.54
N PRO A 577 16.11 -8.25 -5.16
CA PRO A 577 16.54 -6.85 -5.24
C PRO A 577 16.32 -6.06 -3.96
N ASP A 578 15.16 -6.25 -3.32
CA ASP A 578 14.69 -5.34 -2.27
C ASP A 578 14.12 -6.11 -1.06
N ALA A 579 14.40 -5.61 0.13
CA ALA A 579 13.78 -6.05 1.37
C ALA A 579 13.18 -4.82 2.10
N TRP A 580 11.87 -4.84 2.28
CA TRP A 580 11.10 -3.75 2.84
C TRP A 580 10.49 -4.07 4.19
N THR A 581 10.32 -3.04 5.02
CA THR A 581 9.42 -3.08 6.18
C THR A 581 8.78 -1.71 6.39
N ALA A 582 7.51 -1.70 6.74
CA ALA A 582 6.79 -0.54 7.21
C ALA A 582 6.25 -0.85 8.61
N THR A 583 6.64 -0.07 9.61
CA THR A 583 6.22 -0.20 11.01
C THR A 583 5.59 1.10 11.46
N PHE A 584 4.45 1.03 12.14
CA PHE A 584 3.78 2.23 12.63
C PHE A 584 3.14 2.03 14.01
N SER A 585 3.01 3.13 14.73
CA SER A 585 2.18 3.32 15.93
C SER A 585 1.08 4.35 15.61
N ALA A 586 0.34 4.79 16.60
CA ALA A 586 -0.58 5.91 16.39
C ALA A 586 0.14 7.27 16.16
N ASN A 587 1.43 7.39 16.55
CA ASN A 587 2.18 8.65 16.44
C ASN A 587 3.11 8.72 15.22
N TYR A 588 3.82 7.64 14.92
CA TYR A 588 4.84 7.63 13.86
C TYR A 588 4.71 6.45 12.93
N SER A 589 5.04 6.67 11.66
CA SER A 589 5.19 5.64 10.64
C SER A 589 6.61 5.64 10.12
N VAL A 590 7.22 4.45 10.04
CA VAL A 590 8.61 4.24 9.63
C VAL A 590 8.63 3.22 8.50
N ALA A 591 9.08 3.60 7.33
CA ALA A 591 9.36 2.65 6.25
C ALA A 591 10.87 2.55 6.02
N ILE A 592 11.34 1.33 5.84
CA ILE A 592 12.75 0.98 5.66
C ILE A 592 12.89 0.14 4.40
N TRP A 593 13.75 0.59 3.52
CA TRP A 593 14.25 -0.18 2.38
C TRP A 593 15.68 -0.63 2.65
N TYR A 594 16.00 -1.88 2.29
CA TYR A 594 17.33 -2.47 2.35
C TYR A 594 17.64 -3.16 1.04
N GLY A 595 18.73 -2.78 0.38
CA GLY A 595 19.05 -3.27 -0.95
C GLY A 595 20.34 -2.70 -1.53
N TYR A 596 20.58 -2.99 -2.79
CA TYR A 596 21.64 -2.36 -3.57
C TYR A 596 21.03 -1.27 -4.48
N PRO A 597 21.61 -0.07 -4.53
CA PRO A 597 21.13 1.00 -5.41
C PRO A 597 21.16 0.60 -6.88
N GLU A 598 22.20 -0.08 -7.29
CA GLU A 598 22.38 -0.56 -8.66
C GLU A 598 21.60 -1.86 -8.93
N TRP A 599 21.09 -2.00 -10.15
CA TRP A 599 20.50 -3.25 -10.61
C TRP A 599 21.54 -4.34 -10.78
N LEU A 600 21.10 -5.59 -10.84
CA LEU A 600 21.93 -6.76 -11.03
C LEU A 600 22.66 -6.71 -12.38
N THR A 601 23.97 -6.57 -12.35
CA THR A 601 24.90 -6.57 -13.48
C THR A 601 25.88 -7.72 -13.39
N ALA A 602 26.65 -7.98 -14.45
CA ALA A 602 27.72 -8.99 -14.41
C ALA A 602 28.77 -8.68 -13.33
N ASP A 603 29.10 -7.41 -13.14
CA ASP A 603 30.04 -6.97 -12.09
C ASP A 603 29.43 -7.16 -10.68
N ALA A 604 28.17 -6.78 -10.49
CA ALA A 604 27.45 -7.04 -9.24
C ALA A 604 27.44 -8.54 -8.89
N VAL A 605 27.25 -9.41 -9.88
CA VAL A 605 27.28 -10.86 -9.68
C VAL A 605 28.66 -11.36 -9.31
N LYS A 606 29.70 -10.90 -10.02
CA LYS A 606 31.11 -11.25 -9.75
C LYS A 606 31.51 -10.88 -8.31
N ASN A 607 31.10 -9.68 -7.86
CA ASN A 607 31.44 -9.15 -6.54
C ASN A 607 30.43 -9.53 -5.45
N LYS A 608 29.41 -10.34 -5.77
CA LYS A 608 28.32 -10.74 -4.86
C LYS A 608 27.53 -9.58 -4.25
N HIS A 609 27.42 -8.45 -4.98
CA HIS A 609 26.62 -7.28 -4.62
C HIS A 609 25.13 -7.53 -4.93
N TYR A 610 24.53 -8.48 -4.25
CA TYR A 610 23.10 -8.79 -4.30
C TYR A 610 22.62 -9.37 -2.97
N LEU A 611 21.34 -9.26 -2.69
CA LEU A 611 20.71 -9.86 -1.52
C LEU A 611 20.29 -11.30 -1.80
N THR A 612 20.28 -12.11 -0.75
CA THR A 612 19.61 -13.42 -0.73
C THR A 612 18.55 -13.42 0.35
N ASN A 613 17.39 -14.03 0.08
CA ASN A 613 16.18 -13.89 0.89
C ASN A 613 16.39 -14.19 2.39
N GLY A 614 16.99 -15.32 2.76
CA GLY A 614 17.20 -15.69 4.16
C GLY A 614 18.03 -14.68 4.95
N PRO A 615 19.27 -14.38 4.54
CA PRO A 615 20.13 -13.36 5.15
C PRO A 615 19.49 -11.97 5.16
N ALA A 616 18.86 -11.56 4.05
CA ALA A 616 18.22 -10.25 3.98
C ALA A 616 17.04 -10.10 4.95
N VAL A 617 16.24 -11.14 5.13
CA VAL A 617 15.15 -11.15 6.13
C VAL A 617 15.69 -11.02 7.54
N THR A 618 16.81 -11.70 7.85
CA THR A 618 17.46 -11.62 9.17
C THR A 618 18.00 -10.22 9.41
N GLU A 619 18.70 -9.65 8.44
CA GLU A 619 19.27 -8.30 8.54
C GLU A 619 18.20 -7.23 8.67
N ARG A 620 17.15 -7.30 7.86
CA ARG A 620 16.00 -6.40 7.95
C ARG A 620 15.37 -6.40 9.35
N LYS A 621 15.28 -7.55 10.03
CA LYS A 621 14.75 -7.61 11.42
C LYS A 621 15.64 -6.87 12.40
N LYS A 622 16.98 -6.95 12.26
CA LYS A 622 17.93 -6.22 13.10
C LYS A 622 17.80 -4.71 12.87
N ILE A 623 17.87 -4.28 11.61
CA ILE A 623 17.70 -2.87 11.21
C ILE A 623 16.38 -2.33 11.76
N GLN A 624 15.29 -3.08 11.60
CA GLN A 624 13.98 -2.70 12.11
C GLN A 624 13.98 -2.50 13.64
N ALA A 625 14.63 -3.38 14.39
CA ALA A 625 14.70 -3.27 15.85
C ALA A 625 15.57 -2.09 16.29
N GLU A 626 16.74 -1.90 15.69
CA GLU A 626 17.67 -0.80 16.02
C GLU A 626 17.03 0.58 15.84
N ILE A 627 16.17 0.74 14.84
CA ILE A 627 15.51 2.00 14.50
C ILE A 627 14.19 2.14 15.27
N ASN A 628 13.26 1.21 15.13
CA ASN A 628 11.90 1.38 15.66
C ASN A 628 11.83 1.43 17.18
N ASN A 629 12.72 0.71 17.89
CA ASN A 629 12.76 0.75 19.35
C ASN A 629 13.10 2.14 19.93
N LYS A 630 13.66 3.04 19.09
CA LYS A 630 14.09 4.39 19.50
C LYS A 630 13.25 5.51 18.88
N ILE A 631 12.57 5.24 17.75
CA ILE A 631 11.76 6.25 17.04
C ILE A 631 10.38 6.44 17.67
N HIS A 632 9.70 5.35 18.03
CA HIS A 632 8.33 5.41 18.55
C HIS A 632 8.27 5.86 20.02
N ASN A 633 7.25 6.63 20.36
CA ASN A 633 6.98 7.06 21.73
C ASN A 633 6.48 5.89 22.58
N LYS A 634 6.77 5.94 23.89
CA LYS A 634 6.25 4.98 24.87
C LYS A 634 4.75 5.22 25.15
N ASN A 635 4.05 4.17 25.58
CA ASN A 635 2.65 4.18 26.03
C ASN A 635 1.64 4.67 25.00
N VAL A 636 1.89 4.37 23.71
CA VAL A 636 1.03 4.75 22.60
C VAL A 636 0.17 3.56 22.16
N LYS A 637 -1.14 3.75 22.09
CA LYS A 637 -2.09 2.72 21.65
C LYS A 637 -2.95 3.23 20.48
N PHE A 638 -3.36 2.34 19.60
CA PHE A 638 -4.36 2.66 18.59
C PHE A 638 -5.71 2.88 19.27
N LYS A 639 -6.36 4.00 18.96
CA LYS A 639 -7.67 4.32 19.50
C LYS A 639 -8.74 3.48 18.81
N ASN A 640 -9.54 2.73 19.58
CA ASN A 640 -10.73 2.08 19.05
C ASN A 640 -11.75 3.16 18.65
N PRO A 641 -12.16 3.23 17.38
CA PRO A 641 -13.06 4.30 16.91
C PRO A 641 -14.52 4.08 17.31
N GLY A 642 -14.88 2.91 17.87
CA GLY A 642 -16.24 2.46 17.99
C GLY A 642 -16.78 1.86 16.68
N GLY A 643 -18.02 1.34 16.72
CA GLY A 643 -18.64 0.72 15.53
C GLY A 643 -17.96 -0.59 15.09
N ILE A 644 -17.28 -1.28 16.01
CA ILE A 644 -16.60 -2.55 15.77
C ILE A 644 -16.96 -3.52 16.91
N SER A 645 -17.47 -4.68 16.53
CA SER A 645 -17.81 -5.78 17.42
C SER A 645 -16.77 -6.90 17.35
N SER A 646 -16.48 -7.50 18.50
CA SER A 646 -15.70 -8.74 18.57
C SER A 646 -16.65 -9.91 18.71
N VAL A 647 -16.76 -10.73 17.67
CA VAL A 647 -17.70 -11.85 17.61
C VAL A 647 -16.96 -13.18 17.50
N GLU A 648 -17.35 -14.15 18.30
CA GLU A 648 -16.83 -15.51 18.20
C GLU A 648 -17.43 -16.20 16.97
N VAL A 649 -16.57 -16.79 16.14
CA VAL A 649 -16.94 -17.46 14.88
C VAL A 649 -16.46 -18.90 14.93
N GLU A 650 -17.24 -19.82 14.39
CA GLU A 650 -16.80 -21.18 14.14
C GLU A 650 -15.87 -21.20 12.94
N LEU A 651 -14.65 -21.70 13.14
CA LEU A 651 -13.62 -21.75 12.10
C LEU A 651 -14.07 -22.63 10.91
N GLU A 652 -13.63 -22.24 9.72
CA GLU A 652 -13.90 -22.92 8.45
C GLU A 652 -15.35 -22.86 8.00
N THR A 653 -16.17 -21.92 8.51
CA THR A 653 -17.50 -21.64 7.96
C THR A 653 -17.44 -20.61 6.83
N ILE A 654 -18.10 -20.87 5.72
CA ILE A 654 -18.23 -19.97 4.55
C ILE A 654 -19.72 -19.95 4.15
N PRO A 655 -20.45 -18.85 4.36
CA PRO A 655 -20.08 -17.62 5.06
C PRO A 655 -19.76 -17.82 6.56
N ALA A 656 -19.32 -16.74 7.24
CA ALA A 656 -19.05 -16.74 8.68
C ALA A 656 -20.31 -17.12 9.48
N GLN A 657 -20.20 -18.01 10.45
CA GLN A 657 -21.28 -18.40 11.35
C GLN A 657 -20.81 -18.38 12.81
N LYS A 658 -21.71 -18.05 13.72
CA LYS A 658 -21.45 -18.15 15.16
C LYS A 658 -21.29 -19.62 15.56
N PRO A 659 -20.42 -19.92 16.55
CA PRO A 659 -20.34 -21.30 17.04
C PRO A 659 -21.59 -21.65 17.84
N SER A 660 -22.01 -22.89 17.74
CA SER A 660 -23.03 -23.43 18.65
C SER A 660 -22.47 -23.64 20.07
N ALA A 661 -23.30 -23.91 21.05
CA ALA A 661 -22.83 -24.27 22.39
C ALA A 661 -21.96 -25.55 22.38
N TYR A 662 -22.10 -26.37 21.36
CA TYR A 662 -21.43 -27.67 21.20
C TYR A 662 -20.21 -27.64 20.28
N THR A 663 -19.86 -26.49 19.72
CA THR A 663 -18.65 -26.34 18.92
C THR A 663 -17.39 -26.47 19.81
N PRO A 664 -16.40 -27.33 19.49
CA PRO A 664 -15.18 -27.45 20.26
C PRO A 664 -14.43 -26.10 20.40
N LYS A 665 -13.79 -25.90 21.57
CA LYS A 665 -13.14 -24.61 21.90
C LYS A 665 -12.05 -24.21 20.91
N ASP A 666 -11.28 -25.15 20.39
CA ASP A 666 -10.20 -24.93 19.40
C ASP A 666 -10.72 -24.65 17.99
N LEU A 667 -12.02 -24.86 17.73
CA LEU A 667 -12.71 -24.43 16.52
C LEU A 667 -13.47 -23.11 16.69
N ARG A 668 -13.28 -22.39 17.80
CA ARG A 668 -13.87 -21.08 18.06
C ARG A 668 -12.76 -20.03 18.10
N LYS A 669 -12.99 -18.88 17.48
CA LYS A 669 -12.05 -17.77 17.57
C LYS A 669 -12.79 -16.45 17.37
N SER A 670 -12.44 -15.45 18.18
CA SER A 670 -13.00 -14.10 18.03
C SER A 670 -12.33 -13.33 16.91
N TYR A 671 -13.17 -12.66 16.13
CA TYR A 671 -12.79 -11.79 15.02
C TYR A 671 -13.53 -10.47 15.11
N LEU A 672 -12.98 -9.44 14.46
CA LEU A 672 -13.57 -8.11 14.46
C LEU A 672 -14.44 -7.92 13.21
N PHE A 673 -15.61 -7.37 13.43
CA PHE A 673 -16.62 -7.03 12.41
C PHE A 673 -16.97 -5.54 12.56
N ILE A 674 -17.26 -4.88 11.45
CA ILE A 674 -17.91 -3.57 11.48
C ILE A 674 -19.37 -3.80 11.91
N ASN A 675 -19.89 -2.99 12.83
CA ASN A 675 -21.26 -3.18 13.35
C ASN A 675 -22.29 -3.26 12.22
N GLY A 676 -23.17 -4.24 12.30
CA GLY A 676 -24.16 -4.55 11.28
C GLY A 676 -23.71 -5.56 10.22
N THR A 677 -22.44 -6.03 10.29
CA THR A 677 -21.90 -7.05 9.38
C THR A 677 -21.51 -8.35 10.08
N GLU A 678 -21.89 -8.48 11.34
CA GLU A 678 -21.66 -9.67 12.13
C GLU A 678 -22.46 -10.87 11.59
N PRO A 679 -21.95 -12.11 11.70
CA PRO A 679 -22.74 -13.27 11.34
C PRO A 679 -24.02 -13.35 12.19
N SER A 680 -25.17 -13.49 11.54
CA SER A 680 -26.46 -13.67 12.20
C SER A 680 -26.71 -15.13 12.59
N GLU A 681 -26.26 -16.04 11.72
CA GLU A 681 -26.53 -17.47 11.83
C GLU A 681 -25.57 -18.18 12.79
N THR A 682 -26.09 -19.23 13.43
CA THR A 682 -25.31 -20.18 14.24
C THR A 682 -25.04 -21.43 13.41
N SER A 683 -23.79 -21.90 13.41
CA SER A 683 -23.42 -23.14 12.73
C SER A 683 -24.16 -24.35 13.31
N THR A 684 -24.71 -25.15 12.43
CA THR A 684 -25.38 -26.41 12.80
C THR A 684 -24.41 -27.60 12.77
N ARG A 685 -23.19 -27.43 12.30
CA ARG A 685 -22.18 -28.48 12.12
C ARG A 685 -21.85 -29.23 13.41
N PHE A 686 -21.88 -28.55 14.56
CA PHE A 686 -21.78 -29.12 15.89
C PHE A 686 -23.06 -28.85 16.68
N SER A 687 -24.16 -29.44 16.26
CA SER A 687 -25.44 -29.39 17.00
C SER A 687 -25.41 -30.33 18.22
N LYS A 688 -26.35 -30.13 19.11
CA LYS A 688 -26.61 -31.09 20.18
C LYS A 688 -26.94 -32.46 19.57
N LEU A 689 -26.36 -33.51 20.11
CA LEU A 689 -26.64 -34.85 19.64
C LEU A 689 -28.10 -35.24 19.91
N SER A 690 -28.72 -35.93 18.96
CA SER A 690 -30.08 -36.47 19.08
C SER A 690 -30.08 -37.67 20.01
N ASN A 691 -31.17 -37.88 20.71
CA ASN A 691 -31.34 -39.05 21.56
C ASN A 691 -31.38 -40.34 20.76
N PRO A 692 -30.92 -41.47 21.29
CA PRO A 692 -31.25 -42.77 20.79
C PRO A 692 -32.80 -42.98 20.84
N THR A 693 -33.29 -43.92 20.01
CA THR A 693 -34.73 -44.21 19.92
C THR A 693 -34.99 -45.71 20.08
N ASN A 694 -36.24 -46.11 20.16
CA ASN A 694 -36.69 -47.50 20.09
C ASN A 694 -35.88 -48.46 20.99
N TYR A 695 -35.88 -48.19 22.29
CA TYR A 695 -35.13 -48.97 23.25
C TYR A 695 -35.89 -50.23 23.71
N THR A 696 -35.13 -51.26 24.05
CA THR A 696 -35.61 -52.44 24.75
C THR A 696 -34.64 -52.76 25.88
N TYR A 697 -35.13 -53.41 26.92
CA TYR A 697 -34.29 -53.97 27.96
C TYR A 697 -34.78 -55.31 28.43
N SER A 698 -33.83 -56.15 28.90
CA SER A 698 -34.19 -57.40 29.62
C SER A 698 -33.26 -57.61 30.80
N LEU A 699 -33.77 -58.05 31.89
CA LEU A 699 -33.05 -58.32 33.10
C LEU A 699 -33.06 -59.83 33.36
N ASN A 700 -31.90 -60.50 33.25
CA ASN A 700 -31.70 -61.90 33.52
C ASN A 700 -30.80 -62.04 34.75
N GLY A 701 -31.45 -62.29 35.93
CA GLY A 701 -30.72 -62.25 37.18
C GLY A 701 -30.10 -60.86 37.47
N ARG A 702 -28.81 -60.82 37.53
CA ARG A 702 -28.06 -59.53 37.69
C ARG A 702 -27.44 -59.00 36.40
N SER A 703 -27.83 -59.57 35.27
CA SER A 703 -27.35 -59.14 33.93
C SER A 703 -28.48 -58.35 33.27
N LEU A 704 -28.25 -57.04 33.06
CA LEU A 704 -29.16 -56.11 32.39
C LEU A 704 -28.71 -55.94 30.94
N ASN A 705 -29.48 -56.40 29.98
CA ASN A 705 -29.23 -56.25 28.56
C ASN A 705 -30.06 -55.11 28.01
N LEU A 706 -29.44 -54.17 27.31
CA LEU A 706 -30.02 -52.98 26.71
C LEU A 706 -29.86 -53.05 25.19
N SER A 707 -30.88 -52.60 24.46
CA SER A 707 -30.80 -52.39 23.02
C SER A 707 -31.57 -51.13 22.66
N TRP A 708 -31.11 -50.42 21.61
CA TRP A 708 -31.72 -49.18 21.14
C TRP A 708 -31.40 -48.97 19.66
N GLU A 709 -32.07 -48.00 19.03
CA GLU A 709 -31.74 -47.56 17.68
C GLU A 709 -30.88 -46.29 17.72
N SER A 710 -29.93 -46.22 16.81
CA SER A 710 -29.07 -45.03 16.62
C SER A 710 -29.86 -43.94 15.88
N PRO A 711 -29.73 -42.64 16.29
CA PRO A 711 -30.29 -41.53 15.54
C PRO A 711 -29.53 -41.21 14.22
N GLY A 712 -28.52 -42.01 13.89
CA GLY A 712 -27.66 -41.80 12.73
C GLY A 712 -26.36 -41.11 13.06
N THR A 713 -25.46 -41.05 12.07
CA THR A 713 -24.16 -40.42 12.24
C THR A 713 -24.30 -38.91 12.23
N PRO A 714 -23.80 -38.18 13.28
CA PRO A 714 -23.87 -36.72 13.31
C PRO A 714 -23.06 -36.05 12.19
N ASP A 715 -23.55 -34.93 11.67
CA ASP A 715 -22.93 -34.14 10.59
C ASP A 715 -21.45 -33.82 10.88
N ALA A 716 -21.12 -33.52 12.12
CA ALA A 716 -19.76 -33.18 12.54
C ALA A 716 -18.71 -34.25 12.13
N ILE A 717 -19.09 -35.52 12.07
CA ILE A 717 -18.20 -36.66 11.76
C ILE A 717 -18.66 -37.47 10.54
N SER A 718 -19.82 -37.15 9.95
CA SER A 718 -20.34 -37.79 8.74
C SER A 718 -19.43 -37.49 7.55
N THR A 719 -18.78 -38.50 6.98
CA THR A 719 -17.92 -38.38 5.81
C THR A 719 -18.66 -37.82 4.60
N ASP A 720 -19.93 -38.23 4.40
CA ASP A 720 -20.75 -37.77 3.27
C ASP A 720 -21.12 -36.28 3.42
N TYR A 721 -21.55 -35.88 4.59
CA TYR A 721 -21.82 -34.47 4.91
C TYR A 721 -20.56 -33.61 4.73
N LEU A 722 -19.43 -34.03 5.31
CA LEU A 722 -18.17 -33.27 5.23
C LEU A 722 -17.62 -33.23 3.80
N THR A 723 -17.77 -34.31 3.03
CA THR A 723 -17.38 -34.36 1.62
C THR A 723 -18.16 -33.32 0.81
N ASN A 724 -19.46 -33.29 0.96
CA ASN A 724 -20.32 -32.32 0.30
C ASN A 724 -20.01 -30.89 0.74
N TYR A 725 -19.86 -30.68 2.04
CA TYR A 725 -19.52 -29.37 2.62
C TYR A 725 -18.22 -28.78 2.04
N PHE A 726 -17.14 -29.59 2.01
CA PHE A 726 -15.87 -29.13 1.51
C PHE A 726 -15.86 -29.00 -0.03
N ASN A 727 -16.53 -29.87 -0.76
CA ASN A 727 -16.67 -29.73 -2.21
C ASN A 727 -17.39 -28.45 -2.62
N THR A 728 -18.36 -28.01 -1.84
CA THR A 728 -19.11 -26.77 -2.12
C THR A 728 -18.28 -25.52 -1.83
N GLY A 729 -17.44 -25.53 -0.77
CA GLY A 729 -16.75 -24.33 -0.27
C GLY A 729 -15.26 -24.20 -0.63
N TYR A 730 -14.59 -25.29 -1.04
CA TYR A 730 -13.11 -25.36 -1.03
C TYR A 730 -12.46 -25.82 -2.34
N THR A 731 -13.20 -25.99 -3.40
CA THR A 731 -12.73 -26.32 -4.75
C THR A 731 -11.72 -27.50 -4.80
N ILE A 732 -10.56 -27.34 -5.49
CA ILE A 732 -9.55 -28.41 -5.63
C ILE A 732 -8.93 -28.87 -4.31
N TRP A 733 -9.08 -28.11 -3.23
CA TRP A 733 -8.55 -28.48 -1.91
C TRP A 733 -9.56 -29.20 -1.01
N ALA A 734 -10.76 -29.44 -1.52
CA ALA A 734 -11.82 -30.08 -0.76
C ALA A 734 -11.35 -31.40 -0.12
N GLN A 735 -10.71 -32.28 -0.87
CA GLN A 735 -10.20 -33.56 -0.38
C GLN A 735 -9.14 -33.40 0.71
N LYS A 736 -8.25 -32.41 0.59
CA LYS A 736 -7.22 -32.15 1.61
C LYS A 736 -7.83 -31.61 2.90
N TYR A 737 -8.87 -30.78 2.78
CA TYR A 737 -9.60 -30.28 3.94
C TYR A 737 -10.44 -31.38 4.59
N LEU A 738 -11.08 -32.22 3.80
CA LEU A 738 -11.77 -33.41 4.29
C LEU A 738 -10.82 -34.31 5.10
N ASN A 739 -9.65 -34.62 4.56
CA ASN A 739 -8.64 -35.44 5.24
C ASN A 739 -8.15 -34.78 6.55
N LYS A 740 -7.93 -33.47 6.54
CA LYS A 740 -7.55 -32.73 7.75
C LYS A 740 -8.64 -32.75 8.80
N ARG A 741 -9.92 -32.59 8.38
CA ARG A 741 -11.08 -32.66 9.27
C ARG A 741 -11.28 -34.07 9.82
N ILE A 742 -11.14 -35.09 9.01
CA ILE A 742 -11.20 -36.49 9.46
C ILE A 742 -10.11 -36.76 10.51
N SER A 743 -8.87 -36.31 10.25
CA SER A 743 -7.78 -36.44 11.21
C SER A 743 -8.06 -35.70 12.53
N TYR A 744 -8.62 -34.49 12.44
CA TYR A 744 -9.07 -33.72 13.61
C TYR A 744 -10.16 -34.49 14.38
N ASN A 745 -11.18 -34.97 13.68
CA ASN A 745 -12.27 -35.72 14.27
C ASN A 745 -11.75 -36.94 14.99
N ASN A 746 -10.87 -37.74 14.37
CA ASN A 746 -10.29 -38.92 14.99
C ASN A 746 -9.53 -38.63 16.28
N SER A 747 -8.87 -37.46 16.35
CA SER A 747 -8.01 -37.06 17.49
C SER A 747 -8.71 -36.24 18.57
N LYS A 748 -9.77 -35.51 18.22
CA LYS A 748 -10.41 -34.55 19.13
C LYS A 748 -11.89 -34.78 19.39
N ILE A 749 -12.62 -35.37 18.45
CA ILE A 749 -14.06 -35.67 18.57
C ILE A 749 -14.23 -37.14 18.95
N GLY A 750 -13.56 -38.03 18.27
CA GLY A 750 -13.68 -39.46 18.41
C GLY A 750 -14.86 -40.02 17.61
N LYS A 751 -15.17 -41.27 17.87
CA LYS A 751 -16.27 -42.00 17.24
C LYS A 751 -17.59 -41.64 17.90
N PHE A 752 -18.67 -41.73 17.15
CA PHE A 752 -20.04 -41.63 17.68
C PHE A 752 -20.45 -42.94 18.35
N GLY A 753 -21.11 -42.83 19.44
CA GLY A 753 -21.63 -43.95 20.22
C GLY A 753 -22.52 -43.49 21.37
N PHE A 754 -22.54 -44.28 22.43
CA PHE A 754 -23.55 -44.09 23.48
C PHE A 754 -22.91 -44.20 24.88
N GLN A 755 -23.28 -43.27 25.75
CA GLN A 755 -23.00 -43.35 27.20
C GLN A 755 -24.19 -44.02 27.90
N VAL A 756 -23.90 -44.95 28.77
CA VAL A 756 -24.90 -45.68 29.54
C VAL A 756 -24.74 -45.33 31.02
N TYR A 757 -25.83 -45.01 31.65
CA TYR A 757 -25.90 -44.67 33.07
C TYR A 757 -26.95 -45.49 33.75
N LEU A 758 -26.71 -45.97 34.97
CA LEU A 758 -27.70 -46.47 35.88
C LEU A 758 -28.34 -45.31 36.65
N THR A 759 -29.67 -45.33 36.90
CA THR A 759 -30.37 -44.27 37.65
C THR A 759 -30.91 -44.81 38.96
N SER A 760 -30.89 -43.92 39.99
CA SER A 760 -31.55 -44.14 41.29
C SER A 760 -32.15 -42.81 41.71
N GLY A 761 -33.43 -42.62 41.50
CA GLY A 761 -34.18 -41.38 41.68
C GLY A 761 -33.60 -40.27 40.74
N SER A 762 -33.04 -39.22 41.33
CA SER A 762 -32.41 -38.11 40.58
C SER A 762 -30.90 -38.32 40.30
N SER A 763 -30.30 -39.33 40.90
CA SER A 763 -28.89 -39.65 40.73
C SER A 763 -28.65 -40.56 39.54
N SER A 764 -27.46 -40.38 38.86
CA SER A 764 -27.06 -41.26 37.77
C SER A 764 -25.58 -41.66 37.95
N THR A 765 -25.32 -42.96 37.75
CA THR A 765 -23.97 -43.54 37.81
C THR A 765 -23.53 -43.96 36.39
N TYR A 766 -22.41 -43.38 35.94
CA TYR A 766 -21.83 -43.72 34.63
C TYR A 766 -21.36 -45.17 34.63
N VAL A 767 -21.79 -45.93 33.62
CA VAL A 767 -21.45 -47.37 33.45
C VAL A 767 -20.40 -47.56 32.39
N GLY A 768 -20.57 -46.91 31.25
CA GLY A 768 -19.62 -47.06 30.14
C GLY A 768 -20.03 -46.34 28.87
N TRP A 769 -19.16 -46.48 27.86
CA TRP A 769 -19.41 -45.97 26.51
C TRP A 769 -19.28 -47.14 25.51
N THR A 770 -20.11 -47.15 24.49
CA THR A 770 -20.10 -48.17 23.43
C THR A 770 -20.42 -47.56 22.06
N GLU A 771 -19.85 -48.12 20.98
CA GLU A 771 -20.23 -47.81 19.59
C GLU A 771 -21.44 -48.61 19.15
N ASN A 772 -21.76 -49.72 19.86
CA ASN A 772 -22.88 -50.59 19.53
C ASN A 772 -24.20 -50.04 20.02
N THR A 773 -25.27 -50.45 19.39
CA THR A 773 -26.63 -50.14 19.77
C THR A 773 -27.18 -51.11 20.81
N ASN A 774 -26.32 -51.78 21.50
CA ASN A 774 -26.64 -52.65 22.64
C ASN A 774 -25.53 -52.56 23.72
N TYR A 775 -25.89 -52.84 24.94
CA TYR A 775 -24.97 -52.88 26.06
C TYR A 775 -25.47 -53.80 27.16
N THR A 776 -24.58 -54.63 27.69
CA THR A 776 -24.88 -55.49 28.81
C THR A 776 -24.20 -54.93 30.06
N ILE A 777 -24.99 -54.78 31.15
CA ILE A 777 -24.51 -54.32 32.45
C ILE A 777 -24.55 -55.48 33.43
N ASP A 778 -23.39 -55.81 33.97
CA ASP A 778 -23.27 -56.70 35.12
C ASP A 778 -23.54 -55.89 36.42
N LEU A 779 -24.74 -55.97 36.95
CA LEU A 779 -25.18 -55.23 38.15
C LEU A 779 -24.40 -55.68 39.42
N ASN A 780 -23.65 -56.78 39.40
CA ASN A 780 -22.79 -57.10 40.51
C ASN A 780 -21.64 -56.12 40.71
N LYS A 781 -21.24 -55.45 39.63
CA LYS A 781 -20.20 -54.41 39.65
C LYS A 781 -20.69 -53.05 40.15
N TYR A 782 -22.00 -52.90 40.33
CA TYR A 782 -22.63 -51.63 40.74
C TYR A 782 -23.49 -51.89 41.99
N PRO A 783 -22.92 -51.82 43.20
CA PRO A 783 -23.69 -52.00 44.42
C PRO A 783 -24.67 -50.87 44.59
N GLY A 784 -25.94 -51.22 44.87
CA GLY A 784 -27.04 -50.26 45.07
C GLY A 784 -28.37 -50.72 44.44
N SER A 785 -29.40 -49.94 44.68
CA SER A 785 -30.70 -50.15 44.06
C SER A 785 -30.87 -49.13 42.91
N TYR A 786 -31.23 -49.60 41.75
CA TYR A 786 -31.41 -48.80 40.57
C TYR A 786 -32.84 -48.92 40.06
N ASP A 787 -33.42 -47.75 39.68
CA ASP A 787 -34.80 -47.65 39.19
C ASP A 787 -34.86 -47.59 37.65
N GLY A 788 -33.72 -47.46 36.97
CA GLY A 788 -33.68 -47.38 35.53
C GLY A 788 -32.29 -47.19 34.94
N VAL A 789 -32.26 -46.86 33.67
CA VAL A 789 -31.05 -46.47 32.92
C VAL A 789 -31.29 -45.23 32.11
N ILE A 790 -30.22 -44.47 31.83
CA ILE A 790 -30.22 -43.41 30.84
C ILE A 790 -29.20 -43.80 29.77
N ILE A 791 -29.61 -43.72 28.50
CA ILE A 791 -28.76 -43.93 27.36
C ILE A 791 -28.63 -42.59 26.60
N LYS A 792 -27.43 -42.04 26.46
CA LYS A 792 -27.17 -40.78 25.79
C LYS A 792 -26.30 -41.04 24.56
N SER A 793 -26.64 -40.42 23.45
CA SER A 793 -25.72 -40.32 22.35
C SER A 793 -24.52 -39.43 22.76
N ALA A 794 -23.30 -39.83 22.46
CA ALA A 794 -22.08 -39.09 22.83
C ALA A 794 -20.89 -39.47 21.91
N TYR A 795 -19.92 -38.58 21.80
CA TYR A 795 -18.65 -38.91 21.19
C TYR A 795 -17.71 -39.61 22.20
N SER A 796 -16.81 -40.43 21.70
CA SER A 796 -15.82 -41.15 22.55
C SER A 796 -14.79 -40.23 23.20
N ILE A 797 -14.38 -39.13 22.53
CA ILE A 797 -13.41 -38.17 23.03
C ILE A 797 -14.09 -36.89 23.49
N PHE A 798 -14.90 -36.22 22.63
CA PHE A 798 -15.59 -34.98 22.94
C PHE A 798 -16.91 -35.23 23.68
N ARG A 799 -16.83 -35.84 24.87
CA ARG A 799 -17.96 -36.31 25.66
C ARG A 799 -18.85 -35.19 26.20
N SER A 800 -18.41 -33.94 26.17
CA SER A 800 -19.24 -32.80 26.59
C SER A 800 -20.42 -32.51 25.64
N ASN A 801 -20.34 -32.94 24.37
CA ASN A 801 -21.50 -32.94 23.49
C ASN A 801 -22.19 -34.31 23.61
N ALA A 802 -23.19 -34.39 24.47
CA ALA A 802 -24.02 -35.55 24.61
C ALA A 802 -25.47 -35.15 24.51
N SER A 803 -26.33 -36.09 24.09
CA SER A 803 -27.76 -35.90 24.07
C SER A 803 -28.35 -35.81 25.51
N ASP A 804 -29.60 -35.38 25.65
CA ASP A 804 -30.27 -35.45 26.95
C ASP A 804 -30.43 -36.89 27.43
N GLY A 805 -30.50 -37.80 26.48
CA GLY A 805 -30.66 -39.24 26.72
C GLY A 805 -32.11 -39.70 26.80
N ILE A 806 -32.29 -40.96 26.63
CA ILE A 806 -33.55 -41.65 26.95
C ILE A 806 -33.42 -42.25 28.32
N LYS A 807 -34.43 -41.95 29.18
CA LYS A 807 -34.55 -42.59 30.50
C LYS A 807 -35.50 -43.79 30.40
N ILE A 808 -35.04 -44.93 30.81
CA ILE A 808 -35.74 -46.19 30.84
C ILE A 808 -35.93 -46.51 32.31
N LEU A 809 -37.18 -46.55 32.78
CA LEU A 809 -37.50 -47.00 34.12
C LEU A 809 -37.77 -48.49 34.11
N PHE A 810 -37.24 -49.19 35.08
CA PHE A 810 -37.56 -50.64 35.25
C PHE A 810 -38.98 -50.84 35.74
N SER A 811 -39.69 -51.71 35.05
CA SER A 811 -41.05 -52.14 35.57
C SER A 811 -40.82 -53.07 36.76
N SER A 812 -41.71 -53.00 37.77
CA SER A 812 -41.67 -53.82 38.99
C SER A 812 -41.99 -55.32 38.76
N SER A 813 -41.98 -55.80 37.49
CA SER A 813 -42.24 -57.25 37.15
C SER A 813 -40.96 -57.78 36.41
N PRO A 814 -40.36 -58.87 36.89
CA PRO A 814 -38.99 -59.26 36.49
C PRO A 814 -38.81 -59.97 35.16
N ASP A 815 -39.85 -60.45 34.50
CA ASP A 815 -39.68 -61.53 33.50
C ASP A 815 -40.30 -61.28 32.08
N THR A 816 -40.59 -60.06 31.69
CA THR A 816 -41.03 -59.86 30.30
C THR A 816 -40.22 -58.68 29.65
N PRO A 817 -39.62 -58.84 28.47
CA PRO A 817 -39.04 -57.73 27.71
C PRO A 817 -40.20 -56.75 27.39
N VAL A 818 -40.11 -55.54 27.98
CA VAL A 818 -41.09 -54.50 27.61
C VAL A 818 -40.51 -53.74 26.43
N THR A 819 -40.88 -54.16 25.25
CA THR A 819 -40.68 -53.41 24.03
C THR A 819 -41.75 -52.33 23.93
N ASN A 820 -41.42 -51.07 24.24
CA ASN A 820 -42.34 -49.95 23.97
C ASN A 820 -42.30 -49.64 22.46
N ASN A 821 -43.08 -50.41 21.70
CA ASN A 821 -43.23 -50.22 20.29
C ASN A 821 -44.27 -49.15 20.02
N TYR A 822 -43.81 -47.90 19.76
CA TYR A 822 -44.70 -46.81 19.32
C TYR A 822 -44.79 -46.81 17.79
N GLU A 823 -46.06 -46.87 17.30
CA GLU A 823 -46.35 -46.71 15.88
C GLU A 823 -47.23 -45.49 15.67
N VAL A 824 -46.99 -44.73 14.60
CA VAL A 824 -47.82 -43.58 14.22
C VAL A 824 -48.39 -43.83 12.85
N SER A 825 -49.76 -43.75 12.74
CA SER A 825 -50.43 -43.74 11.46
C SER A 825 -50.83 -42.31 11.08
N MET A 826 -50.59 -41.93 9.83
CA MET A 826 -50.96 -40.62 9.29
C MET A 826 -51.72 -40.77 7.97
N ASN A 827 -52.70 -39.92 7.79
CA ASN A 827 -53.45 -39.75 6.53
C ASN A 827 -52.69 -38.77 5.63
N GLY A 828 -52.88 -38.87 4.33
CA GLY A 828 -52.29 -37.92 3.36
C GLY A 828 -50.83 -38.17 3.01
N LEU A 829 -50.25 -39.33 3.30
CA LEU A 829 -48.87 -39.68 2.97
C LEU A 829 -48.61 -39.88 1.47
N SER A 830 -49.62 -39.71 0.62
CA SER A 830 -49.48 -39.62 -0.83
C SER A 830 -50.33 -38.45 -1.33
N ALA A 831 -49.76 -37.61 -2.15
CA ALA A 831 -50.43 -36.48 -2.78
C ALA A 831 -50.01 -36.33 -4.26
N SER A 832 -50.95 -35.89 -5.10
CA SER A 832 -50.70 -35.54 -6.47
C SER A 832 -51.16 -34.11 -6.70
N LEU A 833 -50.24 -33.26 -7.23
CA LEU A 833 -50.46 -31.84 -7.42
C LEU A 833 -50.00 -31.47 -8.85
N LYS A 834 -50.48 -30.35 -9.34
CA LYS A 834 -49.96 -29.74 -10.57
C LYS A 834 -48.84 -28.74 -10.24
N VAL A 835 -47.99 -28.41 -11.23
CA VAL A 835 -47.03 -27.34 -11.07
C VAL A 835 -47.77 -26.03 -10.74
N ASN A 836 -47.28 -25.32 -9.73
CA ASN A 836 -47.85 -24.10 -9.14
C ASN A 836 -49.12 -24.29 -8.28
N ASP A 837 -49.53 -25.49 -7.98
CA ASP A 837 -50.56 -25.71 -6.95
C ASP A 837 -50.02 -25.30 -5.56
N THR A 838 -50.89 -25.07 -4.61
CA THR A 838 -50.51 -24.80 -3.22
C THR A 838 -50.25 -26.12 -2.49
N TYR A 839 -49.03 -26.35 -2.04
CA TYR A 839 -48.69 -27.46 -1.18
C TYR A 839 -48.94 -27.09 0.28
N SER A 840 -49.68 -27.90 0.99
CA SER A 840 -49.93 -27.75 2.43
C SER A 840 -49.23 -28.85 3.20
N VAL A 841 -48.41 -28.47 4.18
CA VAL A 841 -47.74 -29.42 5.09
C VAL A 841 -48.74 -30.13 5.96
N LEU A 842 -48.52 -31.44 6.22
CA LEU A 842 -49.35 -32.20 7.13
C LEU A 842 -49.09 -31.74 8.56
N GLY A 843 -50.14 -31.44 9.29
CA GLY A 843 -50.13 -31.07 10.70
C GLY A 843 -50.54 -32.23 11.61
N THR A 844 -50.73 -31.94 12.89
CA THR A 844 -51.19 -32.91 13.89
C THR A 844 -52.56 -33.51 13.59
N SER A 845 -53.42 -32.82 12.84
CA SER A 845 -54.74 -33.32 12.38
C SER A 845 -54.60 -34.50 11.40
N ALA A 846 -53.50 -34.65 10.71
CA ALA A 846 -53.22 -35.76 9.80
C ALA A 846 -52.92 -37.08 10.54
N ILE A 847 -52.57 -37.02 11.81
CA ILE A 847 -52.32 -38.23 12.60
C ILE A 847 -53.61 -38.95 12.87
N GLU A 848 -53.68 -40.16 12.32
CA GLU A 848 -54.86 -41.03 12.50
C GLU A 848 -54.81 -41.76 13.86
N SER A 849 -53.70 -42.38 14.17
CA SER A 849 -53.49 -43.07 15.42
C SER A 849 -52.02 -42.98 15.90
N ILE A 850 -51.82 -43.05 17.19
CA ILE A 850 -50.53 -43.34 17.86
C ILE A 850 -50.76 -44.54 18.73
N THR A 851 -50.09 -45.64 18.47
CA THR A 851 -50.26 -46.86 19.24
C THR A 851 -48.99 -47.19 20.04
N LEU A 852 -49.18 -47.71 21.21
CA LEU A 852 -48.13 -48.33 22.02
C LEU A 852 -48.44 -49.81 22.16
N ASN A 853 -47.59 -50.67 21.63
CA ASN A 853 -47.80 -52.13 21.63
C ASN A 853 -49.20 -52.52 21.13
N GLY A 854 -49.69 -51.87 20.07
CA GLY A 854 -50.94 -52.07 19.42
C GLY A 854 -52.18 -51.35 20.08
N THR A 855 -52.04 -50.78 21.26
CA THR A 855 -53.15 -50.04 21.93
C THR A 855 -53.02 -48.53 21.49
N ASN A 856 -54.10 -47.96 20.99
CA ASN A 856 -54.24 -46.60 20.61
C ASN A 856 -54.20 -45.65 21.83
N ILE A 857 -53.16 -44.82 21.87
CA ILE A 857 -52.88 -43.86 22.94
C ILE A 857 -52.96 -42.39 22.47
N LYS A 858 -53.40 -42.09 21.24
CA LYS A 858 -53.44 -40.75 20.66
C LYS A 858 -54.12 -39.72 21.55
N SER A 859 -55.20 -40.07 22.23
CA SER A 859 -55.94 -39.18 23.15
C SER A 859 -55.18 -38.90 24.47
N SER A 860 -54.22 -39.72 24.83
CA SER A 860 -53.46 -39.65 26.07
C SER A 860 -51.99 -39.07 25.89
N VAL A 861 -51.59 -38.73 24.66
CA VAL A 861 -50.32 -38.10 24.44
C VAL A 861 -50.36 -36.58 24.61
N THR A 862 -49.28 -35.99 25.13
CA THR A 862 -49.14 -34.56 25.28
C THR A 862 -47.99 -34.06 24.38
N ASN A 863 -47.88 -32.75 24.19
CA ASN A 863 -46.81 -32.12 23.37
C ASN A 863 -46.71 -32.66 21.93
N LEU A 864 -47.83 -33.09 21.35
CA LEU A 864 -47.87 -33.62 19.99
C LEU A 864 -47.55 -32.54 18.97
N LYS A 865 -46.48 -32.75 18.23
CA LYS A 865 -46.04 -31.85 17.15
C LYS A 865 -45.69 -32.65 15.91
N VAL A 866 -45.94 -32.04 14.75
CA VAL A 866 -45.54 -32.54 13.44
C VAL A 866 -44.74 -31.44 12.76
N GLY A 867 -43.57 -31.75 12.30
CA GLY A 867 -42.74 -30.81 11.57
C GLY A 867 -42.04 -31.47 10.39
N VAL A 868 -41.75 -30.71 9.36
CA VAL A 868 -40.95 -31.18 8.21
C VAL A 868 -39.49 -31.14 8.59
N THR A 869 -38.80 -32.27 8.39
CA THR A 869 -37.36 -32.40 8.68
C THR A 869 -36.47 -32.45 7.42
N SER A 870 -37.01 -32.98 6.34
CA SER A 870 -36.27 -32.97 5.06
C SER A 870 -37.22 -33.07 3.87
N ILE A 871 -36.82 -32.54 2.74
CA ILE A 871 -37.50 -32.64 1.46
C ILE A 871 -36.47 -33.02 0.42
N THR A 872 -36.78 -34.08 -0.35
CA THR A 872 -35.91 -34.50 -1.48
C THR A 872 -36.74 -34.59 -2.75
N LYS A 873 -36.13 -34.26 -3.90
CA LYS A 873 -36.76 -34.39 -5.24
C LYS A 873 -36.04 -35.49 -6.02
N ASN A 874 -36.79 -36.42 -6.56
CA ASN A 874 -36.30 -37.54 -7.40
C ASN A 874 -35.14 -38.33 -6.75
N GLY A 875 -35.09 -38.36 -5.43
CA GLY A 875 -34.07 -39.08 -4.66
C GLY A 875 -32.76 -38.32 -4.45
N ALA A 876 -32.62 -37.11 -4.98
CA ALA A 876 -31.43 -36.27 -4.79
C ALA A 876 -31.53 -35.43 -3.49
N GLY A 877 -30.47 -35.41 -2.71
CA GLY A 877 -30.39 -34.68 -1.44
C GLY A 877 -30.13 -33.21 -1.63
N THR A 878 -31.09 -32.44 -2.12
CA THR A 878 -31.03 -30.97 -2.15
C THR A 878 -31.92 -30.40 -1.05
N SER A 879 -31.48 -29.35 -0.36
CA SER A 879 -32.30 -28.63 0.62
C SER A 879 -33.39 -27.84 -0.12
N ILE A 880 -34.58 -28.39 -0.19
CA ILE A 880 -35.75 -27.79 -0.85
C ILE A 880 -36.65 -27.23 0.25
N SER A 881 -37.19 -26.03 0.06
CA SER A 881 -38.18 -25.46 0.97
C SER A 881 -39.59 -26.01 0.65
N THR A 882 -40.48 -25.96 1.63
CA THR A 882 -41.87 -26.39 1.43
C THR A 882 -42.57 -25.55 0.34
N SER A 883 -42.21 -24.31 0.15
CA SER A 883 -42.74 -23.40 -0.86
C SER A 883 -42.23 -23.74 -2.29
N ASP A 884 -41.24 -24.60 -2.43
CA ASP A 884 -40.65 -24.95 -3.72
C ASP A 884 -41.15 -26.32 -4.26
N ILE A 885 -41.92 -27.07 -3.47
CA ILE A 885 -42.37 -28.41 -3.85
C ILE A 885 -43.16 -28.42 -5.16
N THR A 886 -43.97 -27.41 -5.40
CA THR A 886 -44.83 -27.36 -6.61
C THR A 886 -44.27 -26.48 -7.73
N LYS A 887 -43.09 -25.93 -7.56
CA LYS A 887 -42.48 -25.08 -8.63
C LYS A 887 -42.03 -25.85 -9.87
N GLU A 888 -41.72 -27.13 -9.72
CA GLU A 888 -41.27 -27.97 -10.84
C GLU A 888 -41.85 -29.38 -10.74
N ALA A 889 -42.14 -29.99 -11.89
CA ALA A 889 -42.60 -31.37 -11.97
C ALA A 889 -41.53 -32.35 -11.38
N GLY A 890 -42.01 -33.39 -10.72
CA GLY A 890 -41.15 -34.42 -10.12
C GLY A 890 -41.75 -35.10 -8.92
N THR A 891 -41.09 -36.13 -8.42
CA THR A 891 -41.50 -36.84 -7.20
C THR A 891 -40.76 -36.30 -6.00
N TYR A 892 -41.47 -35.69 -5.09
CA TYR A 892 -40.94 -35.16 -3.84
C TYR A 892 -41.17 -36.09 -2.68
N LYS A 893 -40.16 -36.32 -1.84
CA LYS A 893 -40.37 -37.03 -0.55
C LYS A 893 -40.20 -36.02 0.57
N VAL A 894 -41.29 -35.79 1.31
CA VAL A 894 -41.32 -34.90 2.47
C VAL A 894 -41.29 -35.75 3.72
N THR A 895 -40.21 -35.65 4.48
CA THR A 895 -40.07 -36.40 5.75
C THR A 895 -40.59 -35.55 6.88
N TYR A 896 -41.55 -36.09 7.58
CA TYR A 896 -42.14 -35.51 8.78
C TYR A 896 -41.56 -36.14 10.03
N THR A 897 -41.25 -35.33 11.00
CA THR A 897 -40.91 -35.75 12.35
C THR A 897 -42.14 -35.50 13.25
N ILE A 898 -42.60 -36.53 13.88
CA ILE A 898 -43.71 -36.51 14.82
C ILE A 898 -43.13 -36.70 16.22
N THR A 899 -43.30 -35.71 17.08
CA THR A 899 -42.85 -35.76 18.48
C THR A 899 -44.08 -35.72 19.40
N PHE A 900 -44.03 -36.51 20.42
CA PHE A 900 -45.08 -36.54 21.45
C PHE A 900 -44.54 -37.06 22.77
N THR A 901 -45.21 -36.73 23.85
CA THR A 901 -44.88 -37.19 25.19
C THR A 901 -46.00 -38.12 25.68
N TYR A 902 -45.62 -39.28 26.12
CA TYR A 902 -46.61 -40.23 26.80
C TYR A 902 -45.97 -40.74 28.09
N ASN A 903 -46.71 -40.62 29.20
CA ASN A 903 -46.19 -41.00 30.52
C ASN A 903 -44.85 -40.44 30.89
N GLY A 904 -44.59 -39.17 30.50
CA GLY A 904 -43.31 -38.47 30.74
C GLY A 904 -42.16 -38.82 29.77
N VAL A 905 -42.41 -39.77 28.84
CA VAL A 905 -41.42 -40.18 27.83
C VAL A 905 -41.67 -39.43 26.53
N ASN A 906 -40.65 -38.72 26.06
CA ASN A 906 -40.66 -38.07 24.77
C ASN A 906 -40.28 -39.07 23.67
N THR A 907 -41.18 -39.21 22.72
CA THR A 907 -41.00 -40.12 21.57
C THR A 907 -40.98 -39.33 20.28
N THR A 908 -40.09 -39.76 19.39
CA THR A 908 -39.98 -39.19 18.04
C THR A 908 -40.13 -40.29 17.01
N LYS A 909 -41.03 -40.08 16.04
CA LYS A 909 -41.25 -40.97 14.90
C LYS A 909 -41.16 -40.18 13.60
N THR A 910 -40.83 -40.85 12.53
CA THR A 910 -40.77 -40.22 11.20
C THR A 910 -41.78 -40.87 10.26
N LYS A 911 -42.37 -40.08 9.38
CA LYS A 911 -43.19 -40.54 8.25
C LYS A 911 -42.77 -39.80 7.00
N VAL A 912 -42.86 -40.46 5.89
CA VAL A 912 -42.51 -39.88 4.60
C VAL A 912 -43.76 -39.76 3.74
N GLN A 913 -44.06 -38.55 3.31
CA GLN A 913 -45.10 -38.29 2.32
C GLN A 913 -44.46 -38.30 0.92
N THR A 914 -45.08 -38.94 -0.02
CA THR A 914 -44.71 -38.86 -1.44
C THR A 914 -45.65 -37.89 -2.13
N VAL A 915 -45.08 -36.82 -2.72
CA VAL A 915 -45.84 -35.82 -3.47
C VAL A 915 -45.39 -35.91 -4.92
N LEU A 916 -46.30 -36.27 -5.79
CA LEU A 916 -46.09 -36.28 -7.25
C LEU A 916 -46.59 -34.94 -7.81
N VAL A 917 -45.70 -34.18 -8.39
CA VAL A 917 -46.02 -32.92 -9.08
C VAL A 917 -45.95 -33.17 -10.59
N GLN A 918 -47.01 -32.93 -11.33
CA GLN A 918 -47.19 -33.21 -12.76
C GLN A 918 -47.45 -31.92 -13.54
#